data_7c77b1db5083ba0edb457089511379aa
#
_entry.id   7c77b1db5083ba0edb457089511379aa
#
_cell.length_a   1.000
_cell.length_b   1.000
_cell.length_c   1.000
_cell.angle_alpha   90.00
_cell.angle_beta   90.00
_cell.angle_gamma   90.00
#
_symmetry.space_group_name_H-M   'P 1'
#
loop_
_entity.id
_entity.type
_entity.pdbx_description
1 polymer ?
#
loop_
_entity_poly.entity_id
_entity_poly.type
_entity_poly.pdbx_seq_one_letter_code
_entity_poly.pdbx_strand_id
1 'polypeptide(L)'
;MNIYSKAKRVLRGDVNARTAALETMRRLRVIRARRRERAELAELNQQPARLREEFARIRASDLLAHFRSRIQPKFFPGFQDATVTAQAQRQIFPDETVRLLSQAKRIGEEHCWPLLGFGERCFGREEILWNRDPLSMFDWPLDYHADINLMRNDGSDARVVWELNRLSHLVTLGRAYAITNDEKLPVQFWQQIASWRAQNPVACGVNWNCAMEVALRAMNLLAAFTLFLRSPQMNEVALKDLLKLFDQHGAHIQRNLEFSHVATSNHYLADVAGLLWIGVMLPELAAAEGWREFGLRELLQEMDKQVLADGADYEASTGYHRLKLELFLYSFVLCHINGIDIAEKYWSNLRAMVEYVCAYLRPDGRAPLIGDSDSGQVLPIVRRRADDHAYVLALGATIFQEPRFKAGTHTSGGQYAGGVRTEDELLWILGEQGLRDYQALTGSRPPSSQAFSDAGIFILRKDDLYLLVNASDSGVNGRGSHGHNDALSIEVSACGTAFIVDPGSFVYTADLSDRHLFRSTAYHSTVQVDSAEQNSIEEAAPFIIGNEARPQVINWEPGETADLVVAEHYGYRRLAQPVTHRRTVRFNKTDRYWLVEDQLTGEGTHECAFRVHLAPGLETRIRSDGIVEVCDKINGARLLIVYQKPDHQRGQSIANDLETTLEPRFSSNDYGAKEPSTSACWSVRTALPYSAQFAIIPVCAKENERERLGSAIDSANSQMDKN
;
A
#
# COMPACT_ATOMS: atom_id res chain seq x y z
N MET A 1 -2.75 10.30 23.46
CA MET A 1 -3.22 11.69 23.13
C MET A 1 -3.93 12.28 24.33
N ASN A 2 -3.39 13.37 24.89
CA ASN A 2 -3.84 14.01 26.14
C ASN A 2 -5.21 14.70 25.96
N ILE A 3 -6.04 14.80 27.02
CA ILE A 3 -7.36 15.46 27.03
C ILE A 3 -7.26 16.90 26.49
N TYR A 4 -6.16 17.58 26.75
CA TYR A 4 -5.88 18.94 26.31
C TYR A 4 -5.78 19.07 24.77
N SER A 5 -5.14 18.11 24.08
CA SER A 5 -5.03 18.13 22.62
C SER A 5 -6.38 17.89 21.95
N LYS A 6 -7.25 17.11 22.60
CA LYS A 6 -8.61 16.83 22.11
C LYS A 6 -9.53 18.05 22.23
N ALA A 7 -9.48 18.74 23.36
CA ALA A 7 -10.24 19.98 23.56
C ALA A 7 -9.82 21.07 22.55
N LYS A 8 -8.52 21.15 22.24
CA LYS A 8 -7.98 22.08 21.26
C LYS A 8 -8.47 21.84 19.84
N ARG A 9 -8.69 20.56 19.45
CA ARG A 9 -9.25 20.18 18.12
C ARG A 9 -10.75 20.51 17.99
N VAL A 10 -11.52 20.32 19.06
CA VAL A 10 -12.93 20.75 19.09
C VAL A 10 -13.04 22.26 19.01
N LEU A 11 -12.18 22.99 19.72
CA LEU A 11 -12.11 24.46 19.70
C LEU A 11 -11.65 25.02 18.34
N ARG A 12 -10.85 24.26 17.59
CA ARG A 12 -10.41 24.61 16.21
C ARG A 12 -11.46 24.29 15.14
N GLY A 13 -12.55 23.63 15.50
CA GLY A 13 -13.59 23.21 14.53
C GLY A 13 -13.26 21.92 13.75
N ASP A 14 -12.14 21.24 14.05
CA ASP A 14 -11.71 20.03 13.36
C ASP A 14 -12.65 18.84 13.62
N VAL A 15 -13.44 18.89 14.70
CA VAL A 15 -14.44 17.86 15.06
C VAL A 15 -15.67 18.57 15.65
N ASN A 16 -16.85 18.32 15.10
CA ASN A 16 -18.07 18.89 15.66
C ASN A 16 -18.43 18.27 17.03
N ALA A 17 -19.15 19.01 17.86
CA ALA A 17 -19.48 18.63 19.23
C ALA A 17 -20.25 17.29 19.32
N ARG A 18 -21.11 16.97 18.34
CA ARG A 18 -21.85 15.71 18.26
C ARG A 18 -20.93 14.52 18.06
N THR A 19 -20.00 14.62 17.10
CA THR A 19 -18.99 13.59 16.84
C THR A 19 -18.09 13.37 18.05
N ALA A 20 -17.67 14.46 18.73
CA ALA A 20 -16.86 14.37 19.95
C ALA A 20 -17.62 13.65 21.09
N ALA A 21 -18.92 13.92 21.25
CA ALA A 21 -19.76 13.25 22.25
C ALA A 21 -19.93 11.76 21.93
N LEU A 22 -20.23 11.41 20.68
CA LEU A 22 -20.35 10.02 20.23
C LEU A 22 -19.06 9.24 20.44
N GLU A 23 -17.91 9.83 20.08
CA GLU A 23 -16.61 9.21 20.28
C GLU A 23 -16.28 9.02 21.77
N THR A 24 -16.65 9.96 22.61
CA THR A 24 -16.49 9.81 24.08
C THR A 24 -17.34 8.66 24.62
N MET A 25 -18.61 8.56 24.23
CA MET A 25 -19.48 7.44 24.62
C MET A 25 -18.95 6.10 24.11
N ARG A 26 -18.47 6.06 22.85
CA ARG A 26 -17.84 4.86 22.29
C ARG A 26 -16.64 4.42 23.15
N ARG A 27 -15.74 5.33 23.50
CA ARG A 27 -14.56 5.01 24.33
C ARG A 27 -14.94 4.46 25.70
N LEU A 28 -15.96 5.02 26.32
CA LEU A 28 -16.46 4.48 27.60
C LEU A 28 -17.01 3.06 27.46
N ARG A 29 -17.71 2.76 26.35
CA ARG A 29 -18.17 1.40 26.03
C ARG A 29 -16.98 0.45 25.82
N VAL A 30 -15.96 0.86 25.04
CA VAL A 30 -14.76 0.07 24.81
C VAL A 30 -14.03 -0.24 26.13
N ILE A 31 -13.86 0.76 27.01
CA ILE A 31 -13.21 0.54 28.32
C ILE A 31 -14.00 -0.49 29.15
N ARG A 32 -15.35 -0.42 29.16
CA ARG A 32 -16.17 -1.40 29.86
C ARG A 32 -16.08 -2.79 29.25
N ALA A 33 -16.10 -2.88 27.91
CA ALA A 33 -15.94 -4.14 27.18
C ALA A 33 -14.59 -4.81 27.49
N ARG A 34 -13.49 -4.03 27.43
CA ARG A 34 -12.14 -4.51 27.77
C ARG A 34 -12.01 -4.99 29.23
N ARG A 35 -12.68 -4.32 30.18
CA ARG A 35 -12.69 -4.79 31.58
C ARG A 35 -13.39 -6.14 31.72
N ARG A 36 -14.49 -6.37 30.99
CA ARG A 36 -15.20 -7.66 30.97
C ARG A 36 -14.35 -8.74 30.32
N GLU A 37 -13.81 -8.46 29.13
CA GLU A 37 -12.95 -9.40 28.41
C GLU A 37 -11.75 -9.84 29.26
N ARG A 38 -11.10 -8.90 29.97
CA ARG A 38 -10.02 -9.22 30.91
C ARG A 38 -10.46 -10.14 32.04
N ALA A 39 -11.66 -9.97 32.57
CA ALA A 39 -12.20 -10.84 33.63
C ALA A 39 -12.53 -12.24 33.10
N GLU A 40 -12.83 -12.38 31.81
CA GLU A 40 -13.24 -13.62 31.14
C GLU A 40 -12.08 -14.36 30.46
N LEU A 41 -10.82 -13.89 30.53
CA LEU A 41 -9.68 -14.44 29.76
C LEU A 41 -9.51 -15.95 29.89
N ALA A 42 -9.59 -16.51 31.12
CA ALA A 42 -9.44 -17.93 31.33
C ALA A 42 -10.58 -18.74 30.66
N GLU A 43 -11.80 -18.22 30.71
CA GLU A 43 -12.98 -18.84 30.12
C GLU A 43 -12.90 -18.80 28.58
N LEU A 44 -12.54 -17.65 28.00
CA LEU A 44 -12.40 -17.48 26.54
C LEU A 44 -11.43 -18.49 25.92
N ASN A 45 -10.39 -18.87 26.63
CA ASN A 45 -9.41 -19.83 26.17
C ASN A 45 -9.88 -21.29 26.27
N GLN A 46 -10.83 -21.59 27.17
CA GLN A 46 -11.33 -22.95 27.43
C GLN A 46 -12.59 -23.28 26.63
N GLN A 47 -13.42 -22.30 26.28
CA GLN A 47 -14.68 -22.53 25.59
C GLN A 47 -14.48 -23.23 24.25
N PRO A 48 -15.30 -24.24 23.90
CA PRO A 48 -15.34 -24.82 22.56
C PRO A 48 -15.93 -23.81 21.57
N ALA A 49 -15.83 -24.12 20.26
CA ALA A 49 -16.51 -23.33 19.23
C ALA A 49 -18.02 -23.26 19.50
N ARG A 50 -18.60 -22.08 19.37
CA ARG A 50 -20.04 -21.87 19.46
C ARG A 50 -20.66 -22.20 18.10
N LEU A 51 -21.17 -23.42 17.98
CA LEU A 51 -21.85 -23.89 16.78
C LEU A 51 -23.36 -23.62 16.86
N ARG A 52 -24.00 -23.50 15.73
CA ARG A 52 -25.47 -23.54 15.62
C ARG A 52 -25.99 -24.86 16.16
N GLU A 53 -27.22 -24.87 16.68
CA GLU A 53 -27.78 -25.99 17.43
C GLU A 53 -27.75 -27.32 16.65
N GLU A 54 -28.07 -27.26 15.34
CA GLU A 54 -28.04 -28.43 14.45
C GLU A 54 -26.65 -29.04 14.31
N PHE A 55 -25.56 -28.25 14.34
CA PHE A 55 -24.18 -28.71 14.24
C PHE A 55 -23.56 -29.04 15.61
N ALA A 56 -24.04 -28.43 16.67
CA ALA A 56 -23.58 -28.71 18.05
C ALA A 56 -24.01 -30.11 18.54
N ARG A 57 -25.10 -30.64 18.00
CA ARG A 57 -25.69 -31.92 18.41
C ARG A 57 -25.24 -33.14 17.63
N ILE A 58 -24.61 -32.96 16.46
CA ILE A 58 -24.15 -34.10 15.64
C ILE A 58 -22.80 -34.63 16.15
N ARG A 59 -22.49 -35.88 15.78
CA ARG A 59 -21.19 -36.46 16.09
C ARG A 59 -20.08 -35.73 15.34
N ALA A 60 -18.89 -35.72 15.90
CA ALA A 60 -17.73 -35.05 15.28
C ALA A 60 -17.39 -35.65 13.89
N SER A 61 -17.57 -36.96 13.69
CA SER A 61 -17.44 -37.64 12.39
C SER A 61 -18.42 -37.11 11.37
N ASP A 62 -19.67 -36.87 11.77
CA ASP A 62 -20.73 -36.38 10.89
C ASP A 62 -20.49 -34.90 10.51
N LEU A 63 -19.97 -34.11 11.47
CA LEU A 63 -19.54 -32.73 11.21
C LEU A 63 -18.39 -32.67 10.20
N LEU A 64 -17.38 -33.53 10.35
CA LEU A 64 -16.27 -33.63 9.40
C LEU A 64 -16.75 -34.06 8.00
N ALA A 65 -17.66 -35.07 7.94
CA ALA A 65 -18.28 -35.49 6.70
C ALA A 65 -19.08 -34.36 6.03
N HIS A 66 -19.83 -33.56 6.82
CA HIS A 66 -20.52 -32.37 6.34
C HIS A 66 -19.57 -31.39 5.67
N PHE A 67 -18.47 -30.99 6.36
CA PHE A 67 -17.49 -30.04 5.78
C PHE A 67 -16.85 -30.55 4.48
N ARG A 68 -16.61 -31.87 4.36
CA ARG A 68 -16.03 -32.49 3.17
C ARG A 68 -17.00 -32.61 2.00
N SER A 69 -18.32 -32.70 2.27
CA SER A 69 -19.35 -32.94 1.26
C SER A 69 -20.19 -31.71 0.93
N ARG A 70 -20.14 -30.65 1.74
CA ARG A 70 -20.94 -29.45 1.47
C ARG A 70 -20.54 -28.80 0.15
N ILE A 71 -21.54 -28.37 -0.62
CA ILE A 71 -21.35 -27.69 -1.93
C ILE A 71 -21.25 -26.18 -1.71
N GLN A 72 -21.87 -25.67 -0.67
CA GLN A 72 -21.85 -24.27 -0.26
C GLN A 72 -21.41 -24.18 1.22
N PRO A 73 -20.73 -23.10 1.61
CA PRO A 73 -20.21 -22.03 0.78
C PRO A 73 -18.99 -22.46 -0.05
N LYS A 74 -18.74 -21.72 -1.14
CA LYS A 74 -17.56 -21.87 -1.99
C LYS A 74 -16.51 -20.83 -1.63
N PHE A 75 -15.26 -21.25 -1.62
CA PHE A 75 -14.11 -20.34 -1.62
C PHE A 75 -13.73 -19.96 -3.04
N PHE A 76 -12.65 -19.21 -3.24
CA PHE A 76 -12.19 -18.83 -4.58
C PHE A 76 -12.04 -20.04 -5.50
N PRO A 77 -12.40 -19.94 -6.80
CA PRO A 77 -12.43 -21.06 -7.73
C PRO A 77 -11.15 -21.89 -7.77
N GLY A 78 -9.98 -21.23 -7.79
CA GLY A 78 -8.71 -21.95 -7.82
C GLY A 78 -8.39 -22.73 -6.55
N PHE A 79 -8.89 -22.29 -5.39
CA PHE A 79 -8.77 -23.01 -4.12
C PHE A 79 -9.81 -24.13 -4.02
N GLN A 80 -11.02 -23.89 -4.51
CA GLN A 80 -12.11 -24.87 -4.47
C GLN A 80 -11.78 -26.10 -5.32
N ASP A 81 -11.23 -25.87 -6.52
CA ASP A 81 -10.82 -26.90 -7.47
C ASP A 81 -9.28 -27.06 -7.49
N ALA A 82 -8.66 -27.13 -6.30
CA ALA A 82 -7.22 -27.08 -6.12
C ALA A 82 -6.45 -28.14 -6.95
N THR A 83 -7.04 -29.30 -7.23
CA THR A 83 -6.41 -30.34 -8.07
C THR A 83 -6.29 -29.88 -9.53
N VAL A 84 -7.34 -29.29 -10.08
CA VAL A 84 -7.35 -28.74 -11.45
C VAL A 84 -6.37 -27.56 -11.54
N THR A 85 -6.44 -26.65 -10.56
CA THR A 85 -5.53 -25.50 -10.46
C THR A 85 -4.06 -25.93 -10.37
N ALA A 86 -3.75 -26.94 -9.55
CA ALA A 86 -2.41 -27.48 -9.41
C ALA A 86 -1.89 -28.12 -10.72
N GLN A 87 -2.77 -28.77 -11.48
CA GLN A 87 -2.41 -29.33 -12.79
C GLN A 87 -2.11 -28.20 -13.79
N ALA A 88 -2.96 -27.18 -13.85
CA ALA A 88 -2.76 -26.00 -14.70
C ALA A 88 -1.47 -25.27 -14.32
N GLN A 89 -1.22 -25.07 -13.01
CA GLN A 89 0.00 -24.41 -12.52
C GLN A 89 1.27 -25.15 -12.95
N ARG A 90 1.32 -26.48 -12.82
CA ARG A 90 2.48 -27.27 -13.27
C ARG A 90 2.74 -27.13 -14.77
N GLN A 91 1.69 -27.06 -15.57
CA GLN A 91 1.80 -27.01 -17.04
C GLN A 91 2.17 -25.61 -17.53
N ILE A 92 1.55 -24.58 -16.94
CA ILE A 92 1.65 -23.20 -17.43
C ILE A 92 2.80 -22.46 -16.73
N PHE A 93 3.06 -22.75 -15.44
CA PHE A 93 4.02 -22.05 -14.59
C PHE A 93 5.04 -23.01 -13.94
N PRO A 94 5.83 -23.77 -14.72
CA PRO A 94 6.73 -24.79 -14.16
C PRO A 94 7.78 -24.20 -13.23
N ASP A 95 8.37 -23.04 -13.56
CA ASP A 95 9.42 -22.40 -12.75
C ASP A 95 8.84 -21.87 -11.42
N GLU A 96 7.65 -21.27 -11.45
CA GLU A 96 6.93 -20.81 -10.26
C GLU A 96 6.56 -22.01 -9.38
N THR A 97 6.20 -23.14 -9.99
CA THR A 97 5.91 -24.37 -9.27
C THR A 97 7.15 -24.88 -8.52
N VAL A 98 8.31 -24.89 -9.16
CA VAL A 98 9.59 -25.27 -8.50
C VAL A 98 9.90 -24.34 -7.34
N ARG A 99 9.75 -23.03 -7.52
CA ARG A 99 9.95 -22.03 -6.47
C ARG A 99 9.00 -22.25 -5.29
N LEU A 100 7.70 -22.45 -5.56
CA LEU A 100 6.70 -22.73 -4.54
C LEU A 100 7.03 -23.98 -3.73
N LEU A 101 7.42 -25.09 -4.37
CA LEU A 101 7.76 -26.32 -3.68
C LEU A 101 9.03 -26.18 -2.84
N SER A 102 10.04 -25.47 -3.35
CA SER A 102 11.25 -25.15 -2.59
C SER A 102 10.93 -24.31 -1.35
N GLN A 103 10.07 -23.29 -1.50
CA GLN A 103 9.64 -22.46 -0.38
C GLN A 103 8.82 -23.25 0.64
N ALA A 104 7.89 -24.09 0.20
CA ALA A 104 7.11 -24.94 1.10
C ALA A 104 7.99 -25.89 1.92
N LYS A 105 9.04 -26.47 1.32
CA LYS A 105 10.02 -27.29 2.03
C LYS A 105 10.71 -26.48 3.13
N ARG A 106 11.18 -25.28 2.82
CA ARG A 106 11.85 -24.42 3.80
C ARG A 106 10.93 -23.99 4.94
N ILE A 107 9.67 -23.67 4.63
CA ILE A 107 8.64 -23.37 5.65
C ILE A 107 8.42 -24.56 6.57
N GLY A 108 8.23 -25.74 6.00
CA GLY A 108 7.85 -26.93 6.76
C GLY A 108 9.00 -27.58 7.54
N GLU A 109 10.22 -27.60 6.99
CA GLU A 109 11.37 -28.31 7.56
C GLU A 109 12.34 -27.38 8.30
N GLU A 110 12.48 -26.13 7.84
CA GLU A 110 13.49 -25.18 8.35
C GLU A 110 12.86 -24.02 9.12
N HIS A 111 11.55 -23.84 9.07
CA HIS A 111 10.81 -22.68 9.58
C HIS A 111 11.35 -21.35 9.04
N CYS A 112 11.71 -21.33 7.74
CA CYS A 112 12.32 -20.19 7.08
C CYS A 112 11.46 -19.73 5.91
N TRP A 113 11.16 -18.42 5.85
CA TRP A 113 10.50 -17.77 4.71
C TRP A 113 10.80 -16.27 4.67
N PRO A 114 10.56 -15.62 3.51
CA PRO A 114 10.75 -14.19 3.38
C PRO A 114 9.80 -13.41 4.30
N LEU A 115 10.30 -12.35 4.93
CA LEU A 115 9.55 -11.47 5.84
C LEU A 115 9.76 -10.01 5.43
N LEU A 116 8.74 -9.37 4.83
CA LEU A 116 8.82 -7.98 4.36
C LEU A 116 10.08 -7.72 3.52
N GLY A 117 10.62 -6.53 3.52
CA GLY A 117 11.88 -6.19 2.86
C GLY A 117 13.15 -6.77 3.49
N PHE A 118 13.02 -7.41 4.66
CA PHE A 118 14.18 -8.00 5.35
C PHE A 118 14.72 -9.29 4.71
N GLY A 119 14.09 -9.75 3.63
CA GLY A 119 14.47 -10.99 2.97
C GLY A 119 14.06 -12.22 3.77
N GLU A 120 14.77 -13.35 3.53
CA GLU A 120 14.46 -14.59 4.20
C GLU A 120 14.92 -14.57 5.66
N ARG A 121 14.03 -15.07 6.55
CA ARG A 121 14.27 -15.20 7.98
C ARG A 121 13.87 -16.59 8.46
N CYS A 122 14.56 -17.07 9.51
CA CYS A 122 14.24 -18.32 10.19
C CYS A 122 13.74 -18.02 11.60
N PHE A 123 12.66 -18.64 11.99
CA PHE A 123 11.87 -18.27 13.17
C PHE A 123 12.02 -19.24 14.35
N GLY A 124 13.02 -20.09 14.32
CA GLY A 124 13.35 -21.11 15.31
C GLY A 124 13.64 -22.46 14.66
N ARG A 125 14.51 -23.27 15.26
CA ARG A 125 14.90 -24.59 14.70
C ARG A 125 13.90 -25.68 15.04
N GLU A 126 13.58 -25.82 16.33
CA GLU A 126 12.68 -26.86 16.85
C GLU A 126 11.25 -26.38 16.92
N GLU A 127 11.05 -25.10 17.29
CA GLU A 127 9.76 -24.45 17.44
C GLU A 127 9.83 -23.00 16.95
N ILE A 128 8.76 -22.53 16.30
CA ILE A 128 8.63 -21.13 15.88
C ILE A 128 8.31 -20.28 17.12
N LEU A 129 9.09 -19.20 17.29
CA LEU A 129 8.92 -18.25 18.39
C LEU A 129 7.97 -17.12 17.97
N TRP A 130 6.66 -17.39 18.05
CA TRP A 130 5.61 -16.55 17.48
C TRP A 130 5.50 -15.14 18.07
N ASN A 131 5.98 -14.94 19.30
CA ASN A 131 5.96 -13.64 19.99
C ASN A 131 7.32 -12.93 19.99
N ARG A 132 8.33 -13.50 19.29
CA ARG A 132 9.65 -12.88 19.15
C ARG A 132 9.72 -12.04 17.88
N ASP A 133 10.16 -10.80 18.02
CA ASP A 133 10.62 -10.02 16.89
C ASP A 133 11.92 -10.65 16.35
N PRO A 134 11.93 -11.17 15.12
CA PRO A 134 13.10 -11.89 14.59
C PRO A 134 14.26 -10.97 14.20
N LEU A 135 14.09 -9.64 14.29
CA LEU A 135 15.13 -8.65 13.98
C LEU A 135 15.78 -8.11 15.23
N SER A 136 15.00 -7.56 16.14
CA SER A 136 15.50 -7.05 17.42
C SER A 136 15.71 -8.12 18.47
N MET A 137 15.21 -9.34 18.24
CA MET A 137 15.18 -10.46 19.19
C MET A 137 14.38 -10.17 20.47
N PHE A 138 13.51 -9.16 20.43
CA PHE A 138 12.66 -8.82 21.55
C PHE A 138 11.48 -9.80 21.68
N ASP A 139 11.30 -10.37 22.87
CA ASP A 139 10.14 -11.20 23.19
C ASP A 139 8.99 -10.33 23.67
N TRP A 140 7.93 -10.23 22.87
CA TRP A 140 6.74 -9.47 23.25
C TRP A 140 5.99 -10.16 24.40
N PRO A 141 5.58 -9.41 25.43
CA PRO A 141 4.91 -9.99 26.59
C PRO A 141 3.54 -10.56 26.24
N LEU A 142 3.11 -11.57 27.01
CA LEU A 142 1.76 -12.17 26.92
C LEU A 142 0.75 -11.48 27.84
N ASP A 143 0.92 -10.20 28.08
CA ASP A 143 -0.05 -9.40 28.80
C ASP A 143 -1.38 -9.29 28.02
N TYR A 144 -2.42 -8.80 28.70
CA TYR A 144 -3.68 -8.49 28.01
C TYR A 144 -3.42 -7.57 26.82
N HIS A 145 -3.93 -7.93 25.64
CA HIS A 145 -3.56 -7.31 24.37
C HIS A 145 -3.62 -5.76 24.38
N ALA A 146 -4.62 -5.18 25.05
CA ALA A 146 -4.79 -3.72 25.06
C ALA A 146 -3.82 -2.97 26.00
N ASP A 147 -3.02 -3.67 26.79
CA ASP A 147 -1.99 -3.10 27.66
C ASP A 147 -0.59 -3.14 27.00
N ILE A 148 -0.45 -3.83 25.88
CA ILE A 148 0.81 -3.90 25.15
C ILE A 148 1.19 -2.52 24.60
N ASN A 149 2.38 -2.03 24.96
CA ASN A 149 2.94 -0.80 24.41
C ASN A 149 3.64 -1.07 23.08
N LEU A 150 3.03 -0.62 21.98
CA LEU A 150 3.59 -0.76 20.64
C LEU A 150 4.64 0.32 20.29
N MET A 151 4.65 1.43 21.04
CA MET A 151 5.54 2.59 20.81
C MET A 151 6.74 2.49 21.72
N ARG A 152 7.72 1.68 21.35
CA ARG A 152 8.87 1.36 22.21
C ARG A 152 10.12 2.15 21.87
N ASN A 153 10.35 2.43 20.57
CA ASN A 153 11.54 3.14 20.07
C ASN A 153 12.87 2.50 20.54
N ASP A 154 12.93 1.18 20.55
CA ASP A 154 14.09 0.38 20.98
C ASP A 154 14.53 -0.63 19.89
N GLY A 155 14.12 -0.41 18.66
CA GLY A 155 14.38 -1.30 17.53
C GLY A 155 13.39 -2.44 17.39
N SER A 156 12.50 -2.69 18.38
CA SER A 156 11.44 -3.69 18.24
C SER A 156 10.27 -3.12 17.42
N ASP A 157 9.71 -3.97 16.55
CA ASP A 157 8.65 -3.58 15.62
C ASP A 157 7.48 -4.55 15.63
N ALA A 158 6.33 -4.08 16.11
CA ALA A 158 5.11 -4.87 16.12
C ALA A 158 4.69 -5.26 14.69
N ARG A 159 4.94 -4.41 13.67
CA ARG A 159 4.61 -4.68 12.27
C ARG A 159 5.29 -5.96 11.76
N VAL A 160 6.54 -6.18 12.16
CA VAL A 160 7.33 -7.37 11.81
C VAL A 160 6.74 -8.64 12.43
N VAL A 161 6.39 -8.58 13.72
CA VAL A 161 5.78 -9.72 14.42
C VAL A 161 4.37 -10.01 13.89
N TRP A 162 3.60 -8.98 13.57
CA TRP A 162 2.27 -9.15 12.97
C TRP A 162 2.35 -9.84 11.61
N GLU A 163 3.30 -9.47 10.75
CA GLU A 163 3.47 -10.14 9.45
C GLU A 163 3.75 -11.62 9.60
N LEU A 164 4.66 -12.00 10.53
CA LEU A 164 4.91 -13.40 10.88
C LEU A 164 3.61 -14.13 11.27
N ASN A 165 2.75 -13.45 12.05
CA ASN A 165 1.53 -14.00 12.64
C ASN A 165 0.26 -13.83 11.77
N ARG A 166 0.34 -13.27 10.57
CA ARG A 166 -0.72 -13.35 9.55
C ARG A 166 -0.91 -14.78 9.04
N LEU A 167 0.05 -15.67 9.28
CA LEU A 167 0.05 -17.09 8.91
C LEU A 167 -0.11 -17.32 7.40
N SER A 168 0.27 -16.36 6.57
CA SER A 168 0.18 -16.43 5.11
C SER A 168 1.03 -17.55 4.51
N HIS A 169 2.16 -17.89 5.14
CA HIS A 169 3.03 -19.01 4.76
C HIS A 169 2.30 -20.37 4.77
N LEU A 170 1.23 -20.53 5.56
CA LEU A 170 0.41 -21.76 5.57
C LEU A 170 -0.37 -21.94 4.25
N VAL A 171 -0.68 -20.85 3.54
CA VAL A 171 -1.26 -20.93 2.19
C VAL A 171 -0.26 -21.52 1.20
N THR A 172 1.03 -21.18 1.34
CA THR A 172 2.11 -21.79 0.54
C THR A 172 2.22 -23.28 0.77
N LEU A 173 2.13 -23.76 2.03
CA LEU A 173 2.07 -25.19 2.35
C LEU A 173 0.85 -25.85 1.71
N GLY A 174 -0.32 -25.22 1.78
CA GLY A 174 -1.55 -25.73 1.20
C GLY A 174 -1.49 -25.85 -0.33
N ARG A 175 -0.95 -24.85 -1.02
CA ARG A 175 -0.73 -24.86 -2.47
C ARG A 175 0.25 -25.98 -2.86
N ALA A 176 1.33 -26.15 -2.10
CA ALA A 176 2.29 -27.23 -2.32
C ALA A 176 1.63 -28.60 -2.11
N TYR A 177 0.75 -28.74 -1.10
CA TYR A 177 -0.04 -29.94 -0.88
C TYR A 177 -0.95 -30.25 -2.06
N ALA A 178 -1.68 -29.27 -2.58
CA ALA A 178 -2.53 -29.45 -3.78
C ALA A 178 -1.71 -29.91 -4.99
N ILE A 179 -0.45 -29.47 -5.10
CA ILE A 179 0.45 -29.87 -6.20
C ILE A 179 1.00 -31.29 -6.01
N THR A 180 1.41 -31.68 -4.81
CA THR A 180 2.21 -32.90 -4.58
C THR A 180 1.43 -34.05 -3.97
N ASN A 181 0.35 -33.76 -3.24
CA ASN A 181 -0.37 -34.68 -2.35
C ASN A 181 0.59 -35.28 -1.25
N ASP A 182 1.64 -34.57 -0.88
CA ASP A 182 2.56 -35.03 0.18
C ASP A 182 1.93 -34.77 1.56
N GLU A 183 1.53 -35.85 2.23
CA GLU A 183 0.89 -35.80 3.56
C GLU A 183 1.80 -35.28 4.69
N LYS A 184 3.07 -35.05 4.44
CA LYS A 184 3.94 -34.33 5.39
C LYS A 184 3.51 -32.88 5.56
N LEU A 185 3.03 -32.24 4.48
CA LEU A 185 2.64 -30.83 4.49
C LEU A 185 1.43 -30.54 5.41
N PRO A 186 0.32 -31.33 5.38
CA PRO A 186 -0.74 -31.21 6.37
C PRO A 186 -0.26 -31.46 7.82
N VAL A 187 0.66 -32.40 8.05
CA VAL A 187 1.25 -32.62 9.40
C VAL A 187 1.98 -31.37 9.87
N GLN A 188 2.82 -30.77 9.03
CA GLN A 188 3.53 -29.52 9.32
C GLN A 188 2.57 -28.35 9.57
N PHE A 189 1.50 -28.23 8.78
CA PHE A 189 0.44 -27.25 8.99
C PHE A 189 -0.15 -27.40 10.41
N TRP A 190 -0.52 -28.62 10.83
CA TRP A 190 -1.11 -28.85 12.16
C TRP A 190 -0.13 -28.58 13.29
N GLN A 191 1.13 -28.95 13.13
CA GLN A 191 2.16 -28.67 14.12
C GLN A 191 2.32 -27.16 14.34
N GLN A 192 2.35 -26.38 13.26
CA GLN A 192 2.47 -24.93 13.35
C GLN A 192 1.22 -24.27 13.94
N ILE A 193 0.01 -24.71 13.60
CA ILE A 193 -1.23 -24.23 14.22
C ILE A 193 -1.28 -24.56 15.71
N ALA A 194 -0.89 -25.78 16.11
CA ALA A 194 -0.86 -26.18 17.50
C ALA A 194 0.15 -25.34 18.31
N SER A 195 1.36 -25.15 17.78
CA SER A 195 2.40 -24.31 18.38
C SER A 195 1.94 -22.85 18.49
N TRP A 196 1.33 -22.30 17.40
CA TRP A 196 0.81 -20.95 17.43
C TRP A 196 -0.25 -20.75 18.54
N ARG A 197 -1.22 -21.65 18.63
CA ARG A 197 -2.28 -21.58 19.66
C ARG A 197 -1.73 -21.68 21.08
N ALA A 198 -0.72 -22.52 21.30
CA ALA A 198 -0.10 -22.69 22.61
C ALA A 198 0.61 -21.42 23.09
N GLN A 199 1.24 -20.67 22.15
CA GLN A 199 1.98 -19.45 22.44
C GLN A 199 1.12 -18.18 22.38
N ASN A 200 -0.11 -18.23 21.83
CA ASN A 200 -0.98 -17.07 21.63
C ASN A 200 -2.38 -17.29 22.25
N PRO A 201 -2.48 -17.32 23.57
CA PRO A 201 -3.78 -17.37 24.24
C PRO A 201 -4.65 -16.19 23.78
N VAL A 202 -5.96 -16.44 23.61
CA VAL A 202 -6.91 -15.41 23.10
C VAL A 202 -6.85 -14.15 23.96
N ALA A 203 -6.83 -13.01 23.30
CA ALA A 203 -6.75 -11.67 23.87
C ALA A 203 -5.48 -11.41 24.73
N CYS A 204 -4.43 -12.21 24.59
CA CYS A 204 -3.13 -12.01 25.22
C CYS A 204 -2.01 -11.86 24.19
N GLY A 205 -1.09 -10.94 24.44
CA GLY A 205 0.07 -10.70 23.58
C GLY A 205 -0.18 -9.75 22.39
N VAL A 206 0.90 -9.43 21.70
CA VAL A 206 0.94 -8.47 20.59
C VAL A 206 0.09 -8.94 19.40
N ASN A 207 -0.06 -10.25 19.22
CA ASN A 207 -0.80 -10.85 18.11
C ASN A 207 -2.33 -10.73 18.20
N TRP A 208 -2.84 -10.22 19.32
CA TRP A 208 -4.25 -9.89 19.55
C TRP A 208 -4.48 -8.38 19.73
N ASN A 209 -3.43 -7.55 19.69
CA ASN A 209 -3.54 -6.12 19.96
C ASN A 209 -4.28 -5.36 18.85
N CYS A 210 -4.05 -5.70 17.59
CA CYS A 210 -4.64 -5.08 16.40
C CYS A 210 -5.68 -6.03 15.79
N ALA A 211 -6.95 -5.62 15.72
CA ALA A 211 -8.04 -6.44 15.18
C ALA A 211 -7.90 -6.69 13.68
N MET A 212 -7.34 -5.73 12.92
CA MET A 212 -6.97 -5.91 11.51
C MET A 212 -6.06 -7.12 11.32
N GLU A 213 -5.02 -7.29 12.16
CA GLU A 213 -4.09 -8.41 12.05
C GLU A 213 -4.76 -9.76 12.36
N VAL A 214 -5.72 -9.75 13.30
CA VAL A 214 -6.57 -10.92 13.59
C VAL A 214 -7.46 -11.25 12.38
N ALA A 215 -8.01 -10.25 11.70
CA ALA A 215 -8.83 -10.42 10.50
C ALA A 215 -8.01 -10.99 9.33
N LEU A 216 -6.84 -10.42 9.03
CA LEU A 216 -5.95 -10.91 7.98
C LEU A 216 -5.50 -12.34 8.23
N ARG A 217 -5.15 -12.68 9.49
CA ARG A 217 -4.83 -14.05 9.90
C ARG A 217 -6.00 -15.01 9.66
N ALA A 218 -7.23 -14.61 10.00
CA ALA A 218 -8.41 -15.43 9.76
C ALA A 218 -8.65 -15.69 8.26
N MET A 219 -8.44 -14.70 7.40
CA MET A 219 -8.56 -14.85 5.94
C MET A 219 -7.53 -15.84 5.39
N ASN A 220 -6.27 -15.73 5.81
CA ASN A 220 -5.21 -16.65 5.41
C ASN A 220 -5.47 -18.08 5.93
N LEU A 221 -5.97 -18.21 7.16
CA LEU A 221 -6.35 -19.51 7.71
C LEU A 221 -7.52 -20.15 6.96
N LEU A 222 -8.53 -19.38 6.51
CA LEU A 222 -9.63 -19.87 5.67
C LEU A 222 -9.12 -20.42 4.33
N ALA A 223 -8.18 -19.71 3.71
CA ALA A 223 -7.55 -20.17 2.47
C ALA A 223 -6.78 -21.49 2.68
N ALA A 224 -5.93 -21.55 3.70
CA ALA A 224 -5.19 -22.76 4.03
C ALA A 224 -6.13 -23.91 4.44
N PHE A 225 -7.16 -23.67 5.26
CA PHE A 225 -8.17 -24.64 5.63
C PHE A 225 -8.84 -25.28 4.41
N THR A 226 -9.21 -24.46 3.42
CA THR A 226 -9.84 -24.96 2.18
C THR A 226 -8.94 -25.94 1.45
N LEU A 227 -7.64 -25.69 1.38
CA LEU A 227 -6.67 -26.54 0.71
C LEU A 227 -6.41 -27.87 1.45
N PHE A 228 -6.44 -27.85 2.79
CA PHE A 228 -6.15 -29.04 3.61
C PHE A 228 -7.40 -29.84 4.00
N LEU A 229 -8.63 -29.34 3.72
CA LEU A 229 -9.87 -29.95 4.17
C LEU A 229 -10.02 -31.44 3.76
N ARG A 230 -9.52 -31.81 2.58
CA ARG A 230 -9.62 -33.19 2.06
C ARG A 230 -8.49 -34.11 2.50
N SER A 231 -7.43 -33.59 3.15
CA SER A 231 -6.35 -34.42 3.67
C SER A 231 -6.86 -35.41 4.74
N PRO A 232 -6.36 -36.63 4.79
CA PRO A 232 -6.59 -37.57 5.90
C PRO A 232 -6.18 -37.00 7.27
N GLN A 233 -5.22 -36.07 7.31
CA GLN A 233 -4.77 -35.42 8.55
C GLN A 233 -5.80 -34.43 9.11
N MET A 234 -6.77 -33.97 8.29
CA MET A 234 -7.93 -33.22 8.75
C MET A 234 -8.91 -34.21 9.43
N ASN A 235 -8.64 -34.54 10.65
CA ASN A 235 -9.49 -35.38 11.49
C ASN A 235 -10.48 -34.55 12.32
N GLU A 236 -11.30 -35.23 13.13
CA GLU A 236 -12.33 -34.59 13.95
C GLU A 236 -11.77 -33.61 14.99
N VAL A 237 -10.60 -33.89 15.55
CA VAL A 237 -9.92 -33.04 16.54
C VAL A 237 -9.43 -31.78 15.85
N ALA A 238 -8.75 -31.95 14.72
CA ALA A 238 -8.24 -30.86 13.89
C ALA A 238 -9.36 -29.90 13.45
N LEU A 239 -10.48 -30.43 12.97
CA LEU A 239 -11.64 -29.61 12.59
C LEU A 239 -12.20 -28.81 13.78
N LYS A 240 -12.39 -29.45 14.93
CA LYS A 240 -12.89 -28.77 16.15
C LYS A 240 -11.95 -27.66 16.60
N ASP A 241 -10.67 -27.88 16.54
CA ASP A 241 -9.65 -26.91 16.91
C ASP A 241 -9.63 -25.70 15.98
N LEU A 242 -9.78 -25.91 14.66
CA LEU A 242 -9.90 -24.80 13.72
C LEU A 242 -11.21 -24.04 13.88
N LEU A 243 -12.34 -24.73 14.03
CA LEU A 243 -13.63 -24.05 14.27
C LEU A 243 -13.60 -23.20 15.54
N LYS A 244 -12.96 -23.72 16.62
CA LYS A 244 -12.73 -22.93 17.82
C LYS A 244 -11.88 -21.70 17.54
N LEU A 245 -10.80 -21.85 16.77
CA LEU A 245 -9.91 -20.74 16.42
C LEU A 245 -10.63 -19.67 15.60
N PHE A 246 -11.43 -20.05 14.61
CA PHE A 246 -12.23 -19.11 13.82
C PHE A 246 -13.32 -18.39 14.65
N ASP A 247 -14.02 -19.11 15.52
CA ASP A 247 -14.99 -18.50 16.42
C ASP A 247 -14.35 -17.49 17.37
N GLN A 248 -13.16 -17.81 17.90
CA GLN A 248 -12.37 -16.92 18.74
C GLN A 248 -11.90 -15.67 17.97
N HIS A 249 -11.42 -15.83 16.71
CA HIS A 249 -11.03 -14.69 15.87
C HIS A 249 -12.21 -13.76 15.58
N GLY A 250 -13.33 -14.30 15.10
CA GLY A 250 -14.52 -13.50 14.82
C GLY A 250 -15.05 -12.77 16.05
N ALA A 251 -15.10 -13.46 17.20
CA ALA A 251 -15.52 -12.85 18.46
C ALA A 251 -14.58 -11.75 18.93
N HIS A 252 -13.25 -11.93 18.79
CA HIS A 252 -12.27 -10.92 19.15
C HIS A 252 -12.35 -9.70 18.25
N ILE A 253 -12.43 -9.88 16.92
CA ILE A 253 -12.62 -8.78 15.96
C ILE A 253 -13.87 -7.97 16.31
N GLN A 254 -15.02 -8.65 16.50
CA GLN A 254 -16.28 -7.98 16.82
C GLN A 254 -16.23 -7.17 18.13
N ARG A 255 -15.50 -7.64 19.14
CA ARG A 255 -15.34 -6.94 20.42
C ARG A 255 -14.38 -5.76 20.34
N ASN A 256 -13.40 -5.82 19.45
CA ASN A 256 -12.27 -4.90 19.38
C ASN A 256 -12.19 -4.11 18.07
N LEU A 257 -13.33 -3.89 17.39
CA LEU A 257 -13.41 -3.13 16.14
C LEU A 257 -12.63 -1.81 16.23
N GLU A 258 -11.77 -1.55 15.26
CA GLU A 258 -10.95 -0.34 15.18
C GLU A 258 -11.72 0.86 14.59
N PHE A 259 -12.99 0.93 14.94
CA PHE A 259 -13.93 1.98 14.54
C PHE A 259 -13.69 3.28 15.30
N SER A 260 -13.89 4.42 14.63
CA SER A 260 -13.96 5.75 15.25
C SER A 260 -14.99 6.62 14.52
N HIS A 261 -15.81 7.36 15.28
CA HIS A 261 -16.72 8.35 14.71
C HIS A 261 -16.02 9.54 14.04
N VAL A 262 -14.73 9.73 14.28
CA VAL A 262 -13.94 10.83 13.68
C VAL A 262 -13.47 10.47 12.28
N ALA A 263 -12.91 9.27 12.14
CA ALA A 263 -12.52 8.68 10.87
C ALA A 263 -12.31 7.18 11.07
N THR A 264 -12.58 6.40 10.06
CA THR A 264 -12.22 4.99 9.93
C THR A 264 -11.02 4.87 8.99
N SER A 265 -10.37 3.72 8.96
CA SER A 265 -9.18 3.49 8.12
C SER A 265 -9.20 2.06 7.55
N ASN A 266 -8.14 1.71 6.85
CA ASN A 266 -7.89 0.33 6.40
C ASN A 266 -8.03 -0.70 7.53
N HIS A 267 -7.74 -0.35 8.79
CA HIS A 267 -7.92 -1.23 9.95
C HIS A 267 -9.38 -1.64 10.14
N TYR A 268 -10.29 -0.67 10.22
CA TYR A 268 -11.72 -1.00 10.35
C TYR A 268 -12.27 -1.72 9.12
N LEU A 269 -11.79 -1.36 7.93
CA LEU A 269 -12.15 -2.06 6.70
C LEU A 269 -11.72 -3.53 6.74
N ALA A 270 -10.53 -3.83 7.23
CA ALA A 270 -10.05 -5.20 7.41
C ALA A 270 -10.86 -5.97 8.47
N ASP A 271 -11.21 -5.30 9.59
CA ASP A 271 -12.07 -5.91 10.63
C ASP A 271 -13.38 -6.41 10.04
N VAL A 272 -14.09 -5.54 9.30
CA VAL A 272 -15.41 -5.90 8.75
C VAL A 272 -15.32 -6.90 7.61
N ALA A 273 -14.25 -6.85 6.80
CA ALA A 273 -13.96 -7.85 5.79
C ALA A 273 -13.67 -9.22 6.40
N GLY A 274 -12.88 -9.28 7.49
CA GLY A 274 -12.61 -10.52 8.22
C GLY A 274 -13.86 -11.17 8.79
N LEU A 275 -14.74 -10.36 9.40
CA LEU A 275 -16.05 -10.85 9.88
C LEU A 275 -16.92 -11.36 8.74
N LEU A 276 -16.96 -10.65 7.59
CA LEU A 276 -17.67 -11.09 6.40
C LEU A 276 -17.15 -12.45 5.90
N TRP A 277 -15.83 -12.61 5.78
CA TRP A 277 -15.25 -13.87 5.29
C TRP A 277 -15.54 -15.04 6.22
N ILE A 278 -15.36 -14.87 7.54
CA ILE A 278 -15.70 -15.92 8.51
C ILE A 278 -17.19 -16.24 8.44
N GLY A 279 -18.05 -15.23 8.39
CA GLY A 279 -19.51 -15.38 8.36
C GLY A 279 -20.02 -16.04 7.07
N VAL A 280 -19.38 -15.79 5.92
CA VAL A 280 -19.70 -16.45 4.65
C VAL A 280 -19.21 -17.89 4.65
N MET A 281 -17.95 -18.13 5.05
CA MET A 281 -17.29 -19.41 4.88
C MET A 281 -17.65 -20.45 5.94
N LEU A 282 -18.08 -20.02 7.12
CA LEU A 282 -18.37 -20.89 8.25
C LEU A 282 -19.79 -20.64 8.82
N PRO A 283 -20.85 -20.87 8.00
CA PRO A 283 -22.24 -20.69 8.44
C PRO A 283 -22.66 -21.61 9.59
N GLU A 284 -21.85 -22.62 9.91
CA GLU A 284 -22.02 -23.53 11.03
C GLU A 284 -21.76 -22.85 12.41
N LEU A 285 -21.03 -21.74 12.44
CA LEU A 285 -20.81 -20.97 13.66
C LEU A 285 -22.09 -20.21 14.07
N ALA A 286 -22.38 -20.16 15.35
CA ALA A 286 -23.58 -19.52 15.87
C ALA A 286 -23.69 -18.03 15.55
N ALA A 287 -22.55 -17.34 15.48
CA ALA A 287 -22.49 -15.91 15.19
C ALA A 287 -22.30 -15.57 13.69
N ALA A 288 -22.12 -16.57 12.83
CA ALA A 288 -21.74 -16.39 11.43
C ALA A 288 -22.68 -15.50 10.62
N GLU A 289 -24.00 -15.69 10.77
CA GLU A 289 -24.99 -14.88 10.06
C GLU A 289 -24.89 -13.40 10.44
N GLY A 290 -24.80 -13.11 11.77
CA GLY A 290 -24.61 -11.74 12.24
C GLY A 290 -23.29 -11.11 11.77
N TRP A 291 -22.20 -11.89 11.71
CA TRP A 291 -20.91 -11.42 11.18
C TRP A 291 -20.98 -11.14 9.68
N ARG A 292 -21.63 -12.00 8.91
CA ARG A 292 -21.83 -11.81 7.47
C ARG A 292 -22.64 -10.54 7.18
N GLU A 293 -23.80 -10.37 7.85
CA GLU A 293 -24.67 -9.22 7.63
C GLU A 293 -24.02 -7.90 8.07
N PHE A 294 -23.40 -7.91 9.26
CA PHE A 294 -22.67 -6.76 9.76
C PHE A 294 -21.50 -6.43 8.86
N GLY A 295 -20.66 -7.43 8.54
CA GLY A 295 -19.46 -7.25 7.73
C GLY A 295 -19.76 -6.70 6.32
N LEU A 296 -20.77 -7.26 5.63
CA LEU A 296 -21.17 -6.76 4.30
C LEU A 296 -21.72 -5.32 4.37
N ARG A 297 -22.61 -5.04 5.30
CA ARG A 297 -23.19 -3.70 5.44
C ARG A 297 -22.11 -2.64 5.69
N GLU A 298 -21.22 -2.90 6.65
CA GLU A 298 -20.15 -1.95 6.98
C GLU A 298 -19.10 -1.86 5.87
N LEU A 299 -18.74 -2.97 5.20
CA LEU A 299 -17.82 -2.98 4.06
C LEU A 299 -18.30 -2.02 2.96
N LEU A 300 -19.59 -2.07 2.62
CA LEU A 300 -20.18 -1.19 1.60
C LEU A 300 -20.22 0.27 2.06
N GLN A 301 -20.54 0.52 3.34
CA GLN A 301 -20.48 1.87 3.91
C GLN A 301 -19.06 2.43 3.94
N GLU A 302 -18.07 1.60 4.22
CA GLU A 302 -16.67 2.02 4.19
C GLU A 302 -16.20 2.32 2.75
N MET A 303 -16.68 1.61 1.75
CA MET A 303 -16.42 1.99 0.35
C MET A 303 -16.98 3.39 0.02
N ASP A 304 -18.21 3.68 0.45
CA ASP A 304 -18.83 5.01 0.26
C ASP A 304 -18.07 6.13 1.02
N LYS A 305 -17.26 5.82 2.04
CA LYS A 305 -16.50 6.80 2.84
C LYS A 305 -15.04 6.93 2.42
N GLN A 306 -14.40 5.80 2.08
CA GLN A 306 -12.96 5.71 1.94
C GLN A 306 -12.50 5.73 0.47
N VAL A 307 -13.41 5.54 -0.48
CA VAL A 307 -13.11 5.63 -1.91
C VAL A 307 -13.66 6.96 -2.42
N LEU A 308 -12.77 7.78 -2.97
CA LEU A 308 -13.11 9.07 -3.57
C LEU A 308 -13.88 8.88 -4.89
N ALA A 309 -14.52 9.92 -5.39
CA ALA A 309 -15.35 9.82 -6.60
C ALA A 309 -14.52 9.45 -7.86
N ASP A 310 -13.24 9.76 -7.87
CA ASP A 310 -12.28 9.38 -8.91
C ASP A 310 -11.67 7.98 -8.73
N GLY A 311 -12.09 7.24 -7.71
CA GLY A 311 -11.64 5.87 -7.42
C GLY A 311 -10.42 5.76 -6.52
N ALA A 312 -9.75 6.86 -6.19
CA ALA A 312 -8.60 6.82 -5.30
C ALA A 312 -8.99 6.57 -3.84
N ASP A 313 -8.05 6.06 -3.06
CA ASP A 313 -8.19 5.94 -1.62
C ASP A 313 -7.96 7.27 -0.90
N TYR A 314 -8.77 7.58 0.10
CA TYR A 314 -8.70 8.82 0.87
C TYR A 314 -7.55 8.89 1.89
N GLU A 315 -6.76 7.84 2.08
CA GLU A 315 -5.61 7.84 2.99
C GLU A 315 -4.33 8.44 2.38
N ALA A 316 -4.39 8.89 1.12
CA ALA A 316 -3.29 9.52 0.39
C ALA A 316 -2.02 8.64 0.35
N SER A 317 -2.20 7.34 0.11
CA SER A 317 -1.12 6.37 -0.04
C SER A 317 -1.43 5.36 -1.13
N THR A 318 -0.49 5.14 -2.04
CA THR A 318 -0.62 4.12 -3.09
C THR A 318 -0.54 2.70 -2.53
N GLY A 319 0.27 2.48 -1.49
CA GLY A 319 0.38 1.21 -0.78
C GLY A 319 -0.93 0.79 -0.10
N TYR A 320 -1.56 1.73 0.62
CA TYR A 320 -2.84 1.47 1.29
C TYR A 320 -4.03 1.46 0.32
N HIS A 321 -3.95 2.19 -0.80
CA HIS A 321 -4.91 2.03 -1.88
C HIS A 321 -4.95 0.58 -2.40
N ARG A 322 -3.79 -0.01 -2.68
CA ARG A 322 -3.69 -1.41 -3.11
C ARG A 322 -4.25 -2.37 -2.06
N LEU A 323 -3.90 -2.20 -0.78
CA LEU A 323 -4.39 -3.06 0.31
C LEU A 323 -5.92 -3.02 0.42
N LYS A 324 -6.53 -1.83 0.33
CA LYS A 324 -7.99 -1.67 0.35
C LYS A 324 -8.65 -2.24 -0.90
N LEU A 325 -8.03 -2.04 -2.06
CA LEU A 325 -8.49 -2.65 -3.30
C LEU A 325 -8.55 -4.18 -3.19
N GLU A 326 -7.53 -4.83 -2.59
CA GLU A 326 -7.57 -6.26 -2.32
C GLU A 326 -8.72 -6.64 -1.38
N LEU A 327 -8.92 -5.90 -0.27
CA LEU A 327 -9.99 -6.16 0.69
C LEU A 327 -11.37 -6.11 0.03
N PHE A 328 -11.64 -5.10 -0.79
CA PHE A 328 -12.90 -4.99 -1.53
C PHE A 328 -13.02 -6.06 -2.62
N LEU A 329 -12.01 -6.21 -3.46
CA LEU A 329 -12.02 -7.10 -4.61
C LEU A 329 -12.24 -8.55 -4.18
N TYR A 330 -11.45 -9.04 -3.24
CA TYR A 330 -11.57 -10.42 -2.77
C TYR A 330 -12.90 -10.65 -2.04
N SER A 331 -13.37 -9.68 -1.24
CA SER A 331 -14.66 -9.78 -0.58
C SER A 331 -15.82 -9.80 -1.58
N PHE A 332 -15.76 -8.98 -2.64
CA PHE A 332 -16.80 -8.95 -3.67
C PHE A 332 -16.81 -10.25 -4.49
N VAL A 333 -15.65 -10.76 -4.87
CA VAL A 333 -15.55 -12.08 -5.54
C VAL A 333 -16.13 -13.16 -4.64
N LEU A 334 -15.77 -13.18 -3.34
CA LEU A 334 -16.29 -14.17 -2.39
C LEU A 334 -17.82 -14.08 -2.25
N CYS A 335 -18.39 -12.89 -2.17
CA CYS A 335 -19.84 -12.67 -2.14
C CYS A 335 -20.51 -13.16 -3.43
N HIS A 336 -19.98 -12.76 -4.59
CA HIS A 336 -20.53 -13.11 -5.89
C HIS A 336 -20.62 -14.63 -6.11
N ILE A 337 -19.56 -15.38 -5.83
CA ILE A 337 -19.55 -16.85 -6.01
C ILE A 337 -20.47 -17.57 -5.02
N ASN A 338 -20.88 -16.91 -3.94
CA ASN A 338 -21.82 -17.42 -2.95
C ASN A 338 -23.25 -16.86 -3.12
N GLY A 339 -23.54 -16.15 -4.22
CA GLY A 339 -24.87 -15.62 -4.53
C GLY A 339 -25.31 -14.50 -3.60
N ILE A 340 -24.36 -13.77 -3.00
CA ILE A 340 -24.62 -12.59 -2.19
C ILE A 340 -24.54 -11.36 -3.09
N ASP A 341 -25.66 -10.68 -3.29
CA ASP A 341 -25.76 -9.56 -4.21
C ASP A 341 -25.06 -8.31 -3.67
N ILE A 342 -24.31 -7.67 -4.56
CA ILE A 342 -23.67 -6.37 -4.35
C ILE A 342 -24.17 -5.45 -5.46
N ALA A 343 -24.73 -4.29 -5.07
CA ALA A 343 -25.28 -3.34 -6.03
C ALA A 343 -24.23 -2.82 -7.01
N GLU A 344 -24.61 -2.59 -8.26
CA GLU A 344 -23.74 -2.22 -9.38
C GLU A 344 -22.87 -0.99 -9.09
N LYS A 345 -23.36 -0.02 -8.31
CA LYS A 345 -22.58 1.17 -7.92
C LYS A 345 -21.27 0.78 -7.24
N TYR A 346 -21.25 -0.28 -6.44
CA TYR A 346 -20.05 -0.72 -5.71
C TYR A 346 -19.05 -1.43 -6.64
N TRP A 347 -19.54 -2.19 -7.62
CA TRP A 347 -18.70 -2.74 -8.69
C TRP A 347 -18.10 -1.62 -9.55
N SER A 348 -18.86 -0.57 -9.81
CA SER A 348 -18.38 0.63 -10.52
C SER A 348 -17.29 1.36 -9.72
N ASN A 349 -17.46 1.51 -8.40
CA ASN A 349 -16.43 2.06 -7.53
C ASN A 349 -15.17 1.19 -7.51
N LEU A 350 -15.34 -0.13 -7.41
CA LEU A 350 -14.21 -1.07 -7.47
C LEU A 350 -13.45 -0.97 -8.80
N ARG A 351 -14.19 -0.82 -9.93
CA ARG A 351 -13.58 -0.59 -11.25
C ARG A 351 -12.79 0.71 -11.28
N ALA A 352 -13.31 1.79 -10.69
CA ALA A 352 -12.61 3.08 -10.60
C ALA A 352 -11.32 2.96 -9.75
N MET A 353 -11.32 2.15 -8.69
CA MET A 353 -10.10 1.86 -7.92
C MET A 353 -9.04 1.15 -8.78
N VAL A 354 -9.43 0.18 -9.61
CA VAL A 354 -8.51 -0.49 -10.56
C VAL A 354 -8.01 0.49 -11.63
N GLU A 355 -8.88 1.39 -12.10
CA GLU A 355 -8.50 2.45 -13.05
C GLU A 355 -7.41 3.35 -12.49
N TYR A 356 -7.52 3.75 -11.22
CA TYR A 356 -6.51 4.56 -10.55
C TYR A 356 -5.16 3.83 -10.50
N VAL A 357 -5.14 2.53 -10.18
CA VAL A 357 -3.90 1.71 -10.27
C VAL A 357 -3.33 1.72 -11.69
N CYS A 358 -4.19 1.47 -12.70
CA CYS A 358 -3.77 1.44 -14.10
C CYS A 358 -3.12 2.75 -14.55
N ALA A 359 -3.63 3.88 -14.05
CA ALA A 359 -3.14 5.20 -14.40
C ALA A 359 -1.79 5.54 -13.73
N TYR A 360 -1.66 5.29 -12.41
CA TYR A 360 -0.44 5.68 -11.70
C TYR A 360 0.76 4.77 -11.95
N LEU A 361 0.58 3.53 -12.43
CA LEU A 361 1.72 2.68 -12.72
C LEU A 361 2.63 3.32 -13.77
N ARG A 362 3.93 3.38 -13.45
CA ARG A 362 4.96 3.88 -14.35
C ARG A 362 5.14 2.95 -15.57
N PRO A 363 5.78 3.41 -16.64
CA PRO A 363 6.08 2.57 -17.81
C PRO A 363 6.94 1.33 -17.53
N ASP A 364 7.72 1.34 -16.44
CA ASP A 364 8.47 0.18 -15.95
C ASP A 364 7.58 -0.85 -15.21
N GLY A 365 6.28 -0.55 -15.06
CA GLY A 365 5.28 -1.38 -14.40
C GLY A 365 5.33 -1.34 -12.88
N ARG A 366 6.10 -0.42 -12.29
CA ARG A 366 6.18 -0.20 -10.85
C ARG A 366 5.23 0.91 -10.41
N ALA A 367 4.74 0.81 -9.19
CA ALA A 367 3.95 1.86 -8.58
C ALA A 367 4.83 2.96 -7.97
N PRO A 368 4.43 4.23 -8.03
CA PRO A 368 4.97 5.25 -7.14
C PRO A 368 4.63 4.89 -5.70
N LEU A 369 5.55 5.16 -4.76
CA LEU A 369 5.35 4.84 -3.34
C LEU A 369 4.93 6.09 -2.54
N ILE A 370 3.92 6.82 -3.04
CA ILE A 370 3.38 8.02 -2.40
C ILE A 370 2.79 7.65 -1.04
N GLY A 371 3.20 8.37 -0.01
CA GLY A 371 2.80 8.10 1.36
C GLY A 371 3.38 6.79 1.91
N ASP A 372 2.76 6.29 2.96
CA ASP A 372 3.23 5.06 3.60
C ASP A 372 3.02 3.81 2.76
N SER A 373 3.98 2.89 2.85
CA SER A 373 3.84 1.52 2.35
C SER A 373 4.47 0.53 3.32
N ASP A 374 3.68 -0.42 3.79
CA ASP A 374 4.13 -1.45 4.73
C ASP A 374 4.29 -2.83 4.09
N SER A 375 4.25 -2.91 2.75
CA SER A 375 4.33 -4.14 1.96
C SER A 375 3.24 -5.18 2.27
N GLY A 376 2.20 -4.78 3.02
CA GLY A 376 1.12 -5.69 3.43
C GLY A 376 0.27 -6.15 2.26
N GLN A 377 -0.04 -7.45 2.20
CA GLN A 377 -1.00 -8.07 1.29
C GLN A 377 -2.09 -8.77 2.10
N VAL A 378 -3.32 -8.86 1.56
CA VAL A 378 -4.44 -9.56 2.23
C VAL A 378 -4.26 -11.07 2.13
N LEU A 379 -4.03 -11.57 0.93
CA LEU A 379 -3.83 -12.99 0.64
C LEU A 379 -2.65 -13.14 -0.33
N PRO A 380 -1.40 -13.22 0.17
CA PRO A 380 -0.22 -13.28 -0.67
C PRO A 380 -0.07 -14.66 -1.33
N ILE A 381 -0.69 -14.83 -2.50
CA ILE A 381 -0.51 -16.01 -3.37
C ILE A 381 0.93 -16.05 -3.89
N VAL A 382 1.41 -14.90 -4.38
CA VAL A 382 2.82 -14.66 -4.67
C VAL A 382 3.26 -13.48 -3.81
N ARG A 383 4.42 -13.62 -3.19
CA ARG A 383 5.01 -12.49 -2.48
C ARG A 383 5.44 -11.42 -3.48
N ARG A 384 5.00 -10.19 -3.23
CA ARG A 384 5.30 -9.04 -4.07
C ARG A 384 5.99 -7.94 -3.27
N ARG A 385 6.82 -7.16 -3.95
CA ARG A 385 7.40 -5.94 -3.38
C ARG A 385 6.30 -4.89 -3.17
N ALA A 386 6.59 -3.90 -2.34
CA ALA A 386 5.65 -2.82 -2.06
C ALA A 386 5.25 -2.02 -3.31
N ASP A 387 6.14 -1.92 -4.30
CA ASP A 387 5.94 -1.21 -5.55
C ASP A 387 5.35 -2.08 -6.69
N ASP A 388 5.02 -3.35 -6.44
CA ASP A 388 4.40 -4.25 -7.41
C ASP A 388 2.88 -4.32 -7.21
N HIS A 389 2.14 -3.51 -7.97
CA HIS A 389 0.68 -3.45 -7.94
C HIS A 389 0.02 -4.05 -9.20
N ALA A 390 0.80 -4.53 -10.16
CA ALA A 390 0.28 -4.94 -11.47
C ALA A 390 -0.66 -6.16 -11.41
N TYR A 391 -0.54 -7.04 -10.41
CA TYR A 391 -1.38 -8.23 -10.28
C TYR A 391 -2.87 -7.90 -10.06
N VAL A 392 -3.19 -6.78 -9.38
CA VAL A 392 -4.59 -6.37 -9.22
C VAL A 392 -5.20 -5.92 -10.55
N LEU A 393 -4.38 -5.45 -11.50
CA LEU A 393 -4.84 -5.15 -12.86
C LEU A 393 -5.21 -6.41 -13.64
N ALA A 394 -4.50 -7.52 -13.45
CA ALA A 394 -4.86 -8.79 -14.09
C ALA A 394 -6.22 -9.30 -13.62
N LEU A 395 -6.47 -9.22 -12.30
CA LEU A 395 -7.77 -9.54 -11.70
C LEU A 395 -8.87 -8.60 -12.22
N GLY A 396 -8.62 -7.29 -12.19
CA GLY A 396 -9.54 -6.28 -12.70
C GLY A 396 -9.84 -6.43 -14.20
N ALA A 397 -8.82 -6.72 -15.02
CA ALA A 397 -8.98 -6.97 -16.45
C ALA A 397 -9.96 -8.12 -16.72
N THR A 398 -9.85 -9.19 -15.94
CA THR A 398 -10.71 -10.37 -16.07
C THR A 398 -12.12 -10.10 -15.55
N ILE A 399 -12.25 -9.50 -14.36
CA ILE A 399 -13.57 -9.26 -13.73
C ILE A 399 -14.39 -8.26 -14.55
N PHE A 400 -13.76 -7.18 -15.03
CA PHE A 400 -14.44 -6.12 -15.78
C PHE A 400 -14.37 -6.28 -17.29
N GLN A 401 -13.74 -7.33 -17.81
CA GLN A 401 -13.53 -7.57 -19.24
C GLN A 401 -12.90 -6.35 -19.95
N GLU A 402 -11.88 -5.77 -19.33
CA GLU A 402 -11.27 -4.51 -19.75
C GLU A 402 -9.83 -4.72 -20.25
N PRO A 403 -9.61 -4.74 -21.57
CA PRO A 403 -8.28 -5.01 -22.15
C PRO A 403 -7.19 -4.00 -21.75
N ARG A 404 -7.53 -2.74 -21.44
CA ARG A 404 -6.54 -1.73 -21.06
C ARG A 404 -5.91 -2.03 -19.69
N PHE A 405 -6.61 -2.69 -18.77
CA PHE A 405 -6.01 -3.14 -17.51
C PHE A 405 -4.99 -4.23 -17.74
N LYS A 406 -5.24 -5.14 -18.71
CA LYS A 406 -4.26 -6.14 -19.12
C LYS A 406 -2.99 -5.49 -19.68
N ALA A 407 -3.10 -4.39 -20.42
CA ALA A 407 -1.93 -3.65 -20.89
C ALA A 407 -1.04 -3.16 -19.75
N GLY A 408 -1.63 -2.71 -18.65
CA GLY A 408 -0.91 -2.26 -17.45
C GLY A 408 -0.13 -3.37 -16.72
N THR A 409 -0.39 -4.65 -17.03
CA THR A 409 0.37 -5.77 -16.45
C THR A 409 1.73 -6.00 -17.11
N HIS A 410 2.03 -5.30 -18.19
CA HIS A 410 3.28 -5.41 -18.92
C HIS A 410 3.95 -4.05 -19.07
N THR A 411 5.27 -4.04 -19.10
CA THR A 411 6.06 -2.86 -19.43
C THR A 411 5.91 -2.49 -20.89
N SER A 412 6.32 -1.29 -21.28
CA SER A 412 6.40 -0.87 -22.68
C SER A 412 7.27 -1.78 -23.57
N GLY A 413 8.19 -2.55 -22.97
CA GLY A 413 9.01 -3.57 -23.63
C GLY A 413 8.37 -4.96 -23.70
N GLY A 414 7.10 -5.13 -23.27
CA GLY A 414 6.38 -6.40 -23.30
C GLY A 414 6.79 -7.40 -22.21
N GLN A 415 7.59 -6.99 -21.22
CA GLN A 415 7.90 -7.79 -20.03
C GLN A 415 6.79 -7.63 -18.99
N TYR A 416 6.67 -8.61 -18.07
CA TYR A 416 5.74 -8.46 -16.95
C TYR A 416 6.12 -7.24 -16.09
N ALA A 417 5.13 -6.45 -15.75
CA ALA A 417 5.27 -5.37 -14.80
C ALA A 417 5.86 -5.92 -13.50
N GLY A 418 6.87 -5.23 -12.97
CA GLY A 418 7.55 -5.72 -11.78
C GLY A 418 8.42 -6.95 -11.96
N GLY A 419 8.55 -7.50 -13.17
CA GLY A 419 9.32 -8.71 -13.46
C GLY A 419 8.74 -10.01 -12.91
N VAL A 420 7.51 -9.96 -12.37
CA VAL A 420 6.81 -11.12 -11.79
C VAL A 420 5.49 -11.33 -12.52
N ARG A 421 5.19 -12.56 -12.90
CA ARG A 421 3.93 -12.91 -13.56
C ARG A 421 2.74 -12.58 -12.66
N THR A 422 1.67 -12.10 -13.26
CA THR A 422 0.42 -11.73 -12.55
C THR A 422 -0.64 -12.84 -12.63
N GLU A 423 -0.44 -13.82 -13.51
CA GLU A 423 -1.41 -14.87 -13.78
C GLU A 423 -1.47 -15.95 -12.70
N ASP A 424 -0.49 -16.00 -11.79
CA ASP A 424 -0.50 -16.96 -10.67
C ASP A 424 -1.62 -16.61 -9.67
N GLU A 425 -1.75 -15.32 -9.28
CA GLU A 425 -2.89 -14.86 -8.47
C GLU A 425 -4.21 -15.08 -9.20
N LEU A 426 -4.26 -14.78 -10.49
CA LEU A 426 -5.46 -14.92 -11.28
C LEU A 426 -5.93 -16.37 -11.32
N LEU A 427 -5.02 -17.33 -11.50
CA LEU A 427 -5.31 -18.76 -11.49
C LEU A 427 -5.88 -19.21 -10.13
N TRP A 428 -5.32 -18.76 -9.01
CA TRP A 428 -5.81 -19.17 -7.69
C TRP A 428 -7.09 -18.45 -7.28
N ILE A 429 -7.26 -17.18 -7.63
CA ILE A 429 -8.46 -16.40 -7.25
C ILE A 429 -9.65 -16.68 -8.19
N LEU A 430 -9.44 -16.67 -9.51
CA LEU A 430 -10.52 -16.79 -10.50
C LEU A 430 -10.57 -18.15 -11.19
N GLY A 431 -9.62 -19.05 -10.89
CA GLY A 431 -9.56 -20.39 -11.46
C GLY A 431 -9.06 -20.41 -12.91
N GLU A 432 -9.07 -21.60 -13.49
CA GLU A 432 -8.60 -21.81 -14.87
C GLU A 432 -9.46 -21.07 -15.91
N GLN A 433 -10.78 -20.91 -15.64
CA GLN A 433 -11.64 -20.12 -16.52
C GLN A 433 -11.25 -18.65 -16.51
N GLY A 434 -11.00 -18.06 -15.33
CA GLY A 434 -10.53 -16.68 -15.23
C GLY A 434 -9.19 -16.46 -15.96
N LEU A 435 -8.28 -17.44 -15.91
CA LEU A 435 -7.03 -17.37 -16.67
C LEU A 435 -7.29 -17.42 -18.18
N ARG A 436 -8.18 -18.27 -18.67
CA ARG A 436 -8.57 -18.30 -20.10
C ARG A 436 -9.20 -16.98 -20.54
N ASP A 437 -10.11 -16.44 -19.75
CA ASP A 437 -10.78 -15.17 -20.04
C ASP A 437 -9.76 -14.03 -20.14
N TYR A 438 -8.80 -13.95 -19.19
CA TYR A 438 -7.70 -12.99 -19.24
C TYR A 438 -6.85 -13.15 -20.50
N GLN A 439 -6.48 -14.37 -20.87
CA GLN A 439 -5.67 -14.64 -22.06
C GLN A 439 -6.39 -14.22 -23.35
N ALA A 440 -7.71 -14.41 -23.41
CA ALA A 440 -8.56 -14.04 -24.54
C ALA A 440 -8.72 -12.52 -24.73
N LEU A 441 -8.48 -11.71 -23.70
CA LEU A 441 -8.54 -10.25 -23.83
C LEU A 441 -7.49 -9.76 -24.83
N THR A 442 -7.94 -9.06 -25.87
CA THR A 442 -7.09 -8.52 -26.95
C THR A 442 -7.34 -7.02 -27.13
N GLY A 443 -6.34 -6.34 -27.65
CA GLY A 443 -6.39 -4.90 -27.90
C GLY A 443 -6.20 -4.09 -26.62
N SER A 444 -5.28 -3.17 -26.64
CA SER A 444 -5.08 -2.22 -25.53
C SER A 444 -4.57 -0.90 -26.09
N ARG A 445 -5.01 0.17 -25.47
CA ARG A 445 -4.36 1.48 -25.64
C ARG A 445 -3.50 1.73 -24.41
N PRO A 446 -2.27 2.23 -24.56
CA PRO A 446 -1.50 2.70 -23.43
C PRO A 446 -2.30 3.79 -22.70
N PRO A 447 -2.15 3.90 -21.35
CA PRO A 447 -2.75 4.99 -20.61
C PRO A 447 -2.31 6.34 -21.18
N SER A 448 -3.22 7.31 -21.22
CA SER A 448 -2.94 8.70 -21.57
C SER A 448 -2.83 9.57 -20.31
N SER A 449 -2.54 10.85 -20.47
CA SER A 449 -2.58 11.84 -19.39
C SER A 449 -3.95 11.86 -18.74
N GLN A 450 -3.98 11.83 -17.40
CA GLN A 450 -5.21 11.69 -16.62
C GLN A 450 -5.10 12.45 -15.30
N ALA A 451 -6.22 13.02 -14.84
CA ALA A 451 -6.33 13.66 -13.54
C ALA A 451 -7.25 12.87 -12.63
N PHE A 452 -6.82 12.69 -11.38
CA PHE A 452 -7.60 12.22 -10.25
C PHE A 452 -7.74 13.42 -9.31
N SER A 453 -8.70 14.27 -9.63
CA SER A 453 -8.82 15.60 -9.02
C SER A 453 -9.23 15.55 -7.56
N ASP A 454 -10.04 14.55 -7.15
CA ASP A 454 -10.43 14.36 -5.76
C ASP A 454 -9.25 13.86 -4.91
N ALA A 455 -8.38 13.05 -5.51
CA ALA A 455 -7.13 12.60 -4.88
C ALA A 455 -6.01 13.64 -4.95
N GLY A 456 -6.08 14.60 -5.88
CA GLY A 456 -4.99 15.54 -6.13
C GLY A 456 -3.81 14.92 -6.91
N ILE A 457 -4.03 13.84 -7.68
CA ILE A 457 -2.98 13.16 -8.45
C ILE A 457 -3.16 13.45 -9.94
N PHE A 458 -2.09 13.94 -10.58
CA PHE A 458 -2.08 14.29 -12.00
C PHE A 458 -0.98 13.52 -12.71
N ILE A 459 -1.32 12.83 -13.79
CA ILE A 459 -0.41 12.00 -14.56
C ILE A 459 -0.32 12.56 -15.96
N LEU A 460 0.87 13.00 -16.35
CA LEU A 460 1.20 13.51 -17.67
C LEU A 460 1.96 12.41 -18.40
N ARG A 461 1.39 11.89 -19.48
CA ARG A 461 1.90 10.68 -20.13
C ARG A 461 1.81 10.72 -21.65
N LYS A 462 2.85 10.21 -22.29
CA LYS A 462 2.88 9.88 -23.72
C LYS A 462 3.90 8.77 -23.95
N ASP A 463 3.45 7.64 -24.49
CA ASP A 463 4.29 6.46 -24.72
C ASP A 463 5.00 6.01 -23.41
N ASP A 464 6.34 6.04 -23.39
CA ASP A 464 7.18 5.72 -22.24
C ASP A 464 7.55 6.94 -21.38
N LEU A 465 7.06 8.13 -21.75
CA LEU A 465 7.23 9.36 -20.96
C LEU A 465 6.13 9.48 -19.93
N TYR A 466 6.54 9.65 -18.68
CA TYR A 466 5.66 9.71 -17.54
C TYR A 466 6.16 10.75 -16.53
N LEU A 467 5.25 11.62 -16.09
CA LEU A 467 5.44 12.47 -14.94
C LEU A 467 4.16 12.45 -14.09
N LEU A 468 4.31 12.22 -12.80
CA LEU A 468 3.23 12.35 -11.82
C LEU A 468 3.46 13.62 -10.99
N VAL A 469 2.39 14.38 -10.75
CA VAL A 469 2.36 15.49 -9.79
C VAL A 469 1.46 15.09 -8.63
N ASN A 470 1.99 15.14 -7.41
CA ASN A 470 1.25 14.90 -6.18
C ASN A 470 0.78 16.22 -5.55
N ALA A 471 -0.46 16.60 -5.78
CA ALA A 471 -1.14 17.72 -5.12
C ALA A 471 -2.22 17.22 -4.14
N SER A 472 -2.04 16.03 -3.57
CA SER A 472 -2.94 15.47 -2.56
C SER A 472 -2.81 16.19 -1.21
N ASP A 473 -3.89 16.19 -0.42
CA ASP A 473 -3.80 16.60 0.98
C ASP A 473 -3.12 15.51 1.83
N SER A 474 -2.99 15.73 3.13
CA SER A 474 -2.37 14.76 4.03
C SER A 474 -3.20 13.48 4.26
N GLY A 475 -4.36 13.34 3.64
CA GLY A 475 -5.23 12.17 3.73
C GLY A 475 -6.08 12.09 5.01
N VAL A 476 -7.07 11.17 4.99
CA VAL A 476 -7.99 10.89 6.12
C VAL A 476 -8.65 12.18 6.65
N ASN A 477 -9.20 13.00 5.74
CA ASN A 477 -9.78 14.31 6.08
C ASN A 477 -8.81 15.21 6.88
N GLY A 478 -7.55 15.28 6.47
CA GLY A 478 -6.51 16.12 7.06
C GLY A 478 -5.92 15.58 8.37
N ARG A 479 -6.02 14.27 8.65
CA ARG A 479 -5.38 13.64 9.83
C ARG A 479 -3.97 13.13 9.56
N GLY A 480 -3.65 12.90 8.30
CA GLY A 480 -2.31 12.55 7.85
C GLY A 480 -1.78 11.24 8.38
N SER A 481 -2.63 10.19 8.51
CA SER A 481 -2.20 8.90 9.05
C SER A 481 -1.05 8.29 8.24
N HIS A 482 -1.18 8.32 6.91
CA HIS A 482 -0.24 7.72 5.97
C HIS A 482 0.36 8.72 4.99
N GLY A 483 -0.06 10.00 5.03
CA GLY A 483 0.50 11.04 4.18
C GLY A 483 1.91 11.47 4.62
N HIS A 484 2.66 12.05 3.68
CA HIS A 484 3.99 12.63 3.89
C HIS A 484 3.98 14.15 3.65
N ASN A 485 5.10 14.81 3.86
CA ASN A 485 5.34 16.22 3.48
C ASN A 485 5.84 16.31 2.04
N ASP A 486 5.03 15.85 1.10
CA ASP A 486 5.30 15.63 -0.30
C ASP A 486 4.37 16.43 -1.24
N ALA A 487 3.70 17.46 -0.69
CA ALA A 487 2.83 18.32 -1.48
C ALA A 487 3.61 18.96 -2.65
N LEU A 488 3.03 18.87 -3.84
CA LEU A 488 3.59 19.26 -5.14
C LEU A 488 4.86 18.49 -5.53
N SER A 489 5.15 17.33 -4.93
CA SER A 489 6.24 16.46 -5.39
C SER A 489 5.95 15.90 -6.80
N ILE A 490 7.04 15.51 -7.48
CA ILE A 490 6.95 14.91 -8.80
C ILE A 490 7.69 13.57 -8.85
N GLU A 491 7.20 12.64 -9.67
CA GLU A 491 7.95 11.48 -10.15
C GLU A 491 8.14 11.53 -11.66
N VAL A 492 9.26 11.04 -12.16
CA VAL A 492 9.57 11.04 -13.61
C VAL A 492 10.13 9.70 -14.05
N SER A 493 9.55 9.15 -15.11
CA SER A 493 10.07 7.98 -15.80
C SER A 493 10.12 8.23 -17.30
N ALA A 494 11.20 7.78 -17.94
CA ALA A 494 11.39 7.90 -19.39
C ALA A 494 12.41 6.86 -19.89
N CYS A 495 12.36 6.51 -21.18
CA CYS A 495 13.31 5.59 -21.81
C CYS A 495 13.45 4.25 -21.05
N GLY A 496 12.36 3.78 -20.43
CA GLY A 496 12.35 2.54 -19.66
C GLY A 496 12.97 2.62 -18.25
N THR A 497 13.34 3.84 -17.78
CA THR A 497 13.96 4.07 -16.47
C THR A 497 13.12 5.01 -15.64
N ALA A 498 12.90 4.67 -14.35
CA ALA A 498 12.42 5.62 -13.35
C ALA A 498 13.61 6.45 -12.87
N PHE A 499 13.56 7.77 -13.03
CA PHE A 499 14.64 8.68 -12.69
C PHE A 499 14.38 9.45 -11.40
N ILE A 500 13.19 10.04 -11.25
CA ILE A 500 12.76 10.77 -10.07
C ILE A 500 11.65 9.95 -9.42
N VAL A 501 11.81 9.60 -8.16
CA VAL A 501 10.91 8.69 -7.45
C VAL A 501 10.59 9.22 -6.06
N ASP A 502 9.51 8.73 -5.47
CA ASP A 502 9.25 8.88 -4.04
C ASP A 502 10.24 8.03 -3.22
N PRO A 503 10.75 8.50 -2.07
CA PRO A 503 11.69 7.74 -1.25
C PRO A 503 11.06 6.51 -0.57
N GLY A 504 9.73 6.40 -0.50
CA GLY A 504 9.02 5.38 0.27
C GLY A 504 8.97 5.69 1.77
N SER A 505 8.74 4.68 2.62
CA SER A 505 8.49 4.89 4.06
C SER A 505 9.44 4.18 5.03
N PHE A 506 10.17 3.21 4.60
CA PHE A 506 11.15 2.37 5.31
C PHE A 506 10.59 1.63 6.54
N VAL A 507 10.42 2.30 7.71
CA VAL A 507 9.93 1.73 8.96
C VAL A 507 8.93 2.65 9.66
N TYR A 508 8.17 2.10 10.63
CA TYR A 508 7.18 2.86 11.39
C TYR A 508 7.62 3.11 12.84
N THR A 509 7.63 2.05 13.66
CA THR A 509 7.82 2.16 15.11
C THR A 509 9.19 1.70 15.59
N ALA A 510 9.94 0.99 14.76
CA ALA A 510 11.28 0.50 15.09
C ALA A 510 12.28 1.64 15.29
N ASP A 511 12.18 2.69 14.47
CA ASP A 511 13.05 3.88 14.50
C ASP A 511 12.26 5.12 14.11
N LEU A 512 11.95 5.98 15.10
CA LEU A 512 11.19 7.20 14.86
C LEU A 512 11.99 8.26 14.09
N SER A 513 13.32 8.26 14.18
CA SER A 513 14.18 9.17 13.42
C SER A 513 14.10 8.88 11.93
N ASP A 514 14.33 7.62 11.54
CA ASP A 514 14.17 7.19 10.14
C ASP A 514 12.72 7.37 9.66
N ARG A 515 11.72 7.05 10.52
CA ARG A 515 10.30 7.30 10.21
C ARG A 515 10.02 8.74 9.81
N HIS A 516 10.51 9.70 10.62
CA HIS A 516 10.29 11.12 10.36
C HIS A 516 11.12 11.62 9.17
N LEU A 517 12.32 11.08 8.98
CA LEU A 517 13.19 11.41 7.87
C LEU A 517 12.52 11.10 6.52
N PHE A 518 12.00 9.87 6.36
CA PHE A 518 11.38 9.43 5.11
C PHE A 518 10.10 10.20 4.76
N ARG A 519 9.36 10.71 5.74
CA ARG A 519 8.16 11.53 5.48
C ARG A 519 8.41 13.05 5.53
N SER A 520 9.66 13.49 5.64
CA SER A 520 10.01 14.92 5.70
C SER A 520 9.99 15.59 4.32
N THR A 521 9.76 16.89 4.28
CA THR A 521 9.80 17.68 3.05
C THR A 521 11.14 17.56 2.32
N ALA A 522 12.25 17.52 3.07
CA ALA A 522 13.60 17.44 2.51
C ALA A 522 13.90 16.12 1.79
N TYR A 523 13.12 15.08 1.99
CA TYR A 523 13.28 13.79 1.31
C TYR A 523 12.50 13.68 0.00
N HIS A 524 11.56 14.60 -0.27
CA HIS A 524 10.68 14.56 -1.45
C HIS A 524 11.10 15.56 -2.54
N SER A 525 10.61 15.32 -3.76
CA SER A 525 10.90 16.12 -4.97
C SER A 525 10.05 17.38 -5.01
N THR A 526 10.22 18.27 -4.00
CA THR A 526 9.46 19.50 -3.80
C THR A 526 10.35 20.63 -3.26
N VAL A 527 9.75 21.77 -2.95
CA VAL A 527 10.47 22.94 -2.40
C VAL A 527 10.36 22.99 -0.90
N GLN A 528 11.49 23.22 -0.22
CA GLN A 528 11.55 23.50 1.20
C GLN A 528 11.95 24.97 1.44
N VAL A 529 11.29 25.65 2.36
CA VAL A 529 11.56 27.05 2.73
C VAL A 529 11.98 27.12 4.20
N ASP A 530 13.11 27.79 4.50
CA ASP A 530 13.69 28.01 5.84
C ASP A 530 13.83 26.69 6.64
N SER A 531 14.18 25.59 5.96
CA SER A 531 14.27 24.25 6.56
C SER A 531 13.00 23.80 7.28
N ALA A 532 11.85 24.44 7.01
CA ALA A 532 10.56 24.09 7.60
C ALA A 532 9.89 22.92 6.87
N GLU A 533 9.10 22.15 7.61
CA GLU A 533 8.23 21.12 7.04
C GLU A 533 6.98 21.76 6.41
N GLN A 534 6.39 21.16 5.37
CA GLN A 534 5.13 21.63 4.78
C GLN A 534 3.96 21.49 5.77
N ASN A 535 3.90 20.39 6.47
CA ASN A 535 2.96 20.14 7.57
C ASN A 535 3.75 19.81 8.84
N SER A 536 3.20 20.16 10.00
CA SER A 536 3.84 19.87 11.28
C SER A 536 3.92 18.35 11.54
N ILE A 537 5.08 17.90 12.02
CA ILE A 537 5.33 16.52 12.47
C ILE A 537 5.38 16.53 14.00
N GLU A 538 4.64 15.63 14.65
CA GLU A 538 4.73 15.39 16.10
C GLU A 538 5.70 14.21 16.33
N GLU A 539 6.86 14.47 16.93
CA GLU A 539 7.96 13.49 17.09
C GLU A 539 7.53 12.18 17.76
N ALA A 540 6.62 12.24 18.73
CA ALA A 540 6.13 11.06 19.46
C ALA A 540 4.97 10.34 18.73
N ALA A 541 4.56 10.80 17.54
CA ALA A 541 3.37 10.30 16.86
C ALA A 541 3.64 9.93 15.39
N PRO A 542 4.16 8.71 15.11
CA PRO A 542 4.57 8.29 13.78
C PRO A 542 3.45 8.24 12.74
N PHE A 543 2.18 8.24 13.17
CA PHE A 543 0.99 8.20 12.32
C PHE A 543 0.14 9.47 12.39
N ILE A 544 0.76 10.60 12.73
CA ILE A 544 0.10 11.91 12.72
C ILE A 544 0.98 12.90 11.98
N ILE A 545 0.40 13.61 11.03
CA ILE A 545 0.99 14.78 10.37
C ILE A 545 -0.06 15.88 10.34
N GLY A 546 0.38 17.13 10.33
CA GLY A 546 -0.51 18.29 10.20
C GLY A 546 -1.22 18.33 8.82
N ASN A 547 -2.06 19.33 8.64
CA ASN A 547 -2.70 19.62 7.34
C ASN A 547 -2.62 21.13 7.06
N GLU A 548 -1.43 21.68 7.21
CA GLU A 548 -1.18 23.10 6.96
C GLU A 548 -0.94 23.38 5.47
N ALA A 549 -0.40 22.38 4.74
CA ALA A 549 -0.10 22.51 3.31
C ALA A 549 -1.35 22.77 2.46
N ARG A 550 -2.42 21.99 2.66
CA ARG A 550 -3.71 22.13 1.95
C ARG A 550 -3.54 22.44 0.48
N PRO A 551 -2.93 21.53 -0.31
CA PRO A 551 -2.70 21.77 -1.72
C PRO A 551 -3.99 22.07 -2.46
N GLN A 552 -3.90 22.95 -3.46
CA GLN A 552 -5.02 23.29 -4.36
C GLN A 552 -4.55 23.26 -5.80
N VAL A 553 -5.32 22.59 -6.63
CA VAL A 553 -5.11 22.59 -8.07
C VAL A 553 -5.79 23.84 -8.64
N ILE A 554 -4.99 24.64 -9.32
CA ILE A 554 -5.44 25.90 -9.94
C ILE A 554 -5.86 25.66 -11.39
N ASN A 555 -5.13 24.79 -12.10
CA ASN A 555 -5.42 24.50 -13.50
C ASN A 555 -4.94 23.09 -13.89
N TRP A 556 -5.72 22.43 -14.76
CA TRP A 556 -5.38 21.21 -15.45
C TRP A 556 -5.87 21.29 -16.91
N GLU A 557 -4.94 21.24 -17.83
CA GLU A 557 -5.21 21.27 -19.26
C GLU A 557 -4.48 20.12 -19.96
N PRO A 558 -5.12 18.96 -20.17
CA PRO A 558 -4.58 17.92 -21.01
C PRO A 558 -4.75 18.25 -22.49
N GLY A 559 -3.73 17.99 -23.30
CA GLY A 559 -3.79 18.26 -24.74
C GLY A 559 -3.05 17.22 -25.58
N GLU A 560 -3.22 17.25 -26.89
CA GLU A 560 -2.55 16.33 -27.80
C GLU A 560 -1.05 16.59 -27.91
N THR A 561 -0.64 17.86 -27.88
CA THR A 561 0.75 18.29 -28.04
C THR A 561 1.41 18.68 -26.72
N ALA A 562 0.64 19.12 -25.75
CA ALA A 562 1.13 19.51 -24.44
C ALA A 562 0.06 19.33 -23.35
N ASP A 563 0.52 19.10 -22.10
CA ASP A 563 -0.31 19.16 -20.90
C ASP A 563 0.20 20.25 -19.97
N LEU A 564 -0.71 20.77 -19.13
CA LEU A 564 -0.41 21.75 -18.10
C LEU A 564 -1.06 21.37 -16.77
N VAL A 565 -0.27 21.39 -15.68
CA VAL A 565 -0.75 21.35 -14.29
C VAL A 565 -0.26 22.59 -13.57
N VAL A 566 -1.14 23.27 -12.84
CA VAL A 566 -0.79 24.33 -11.91
C VAL A 566 -1.40 24.02 -10.56
N ALA A 567 -0.59 23.93 -9.54
CA ALA A 567 -1.04 23.69 -8.16
C ALA A 567 -0.25 24.53 -7.18
N GLU A 568 -0.84 24.82 -6.03
CA GLU A 568 -0.18 25.58 -4.96
C GLU A 568 -0.48 24.99 -3.59
N HIS A 569 0.39 25.22 -2.61
CA HIS A 569 0.14 24.85 -1.23
C HIS A 569 0.49 25.99 -0.26
N TYR A 570 -0.07 25.91 0.96
CA TYR A 570 -0.05 26.99 1.94
C TYR A 570 0.73 26.64 3.22
N GLY A 571 1.47 25.55 3.23
CA GLY A 571 2.17 25.04 4.41
C GLY A 571 3.13 26.05 5.05
N TYR A 572 3.75 26.90 4.26
CA TYR A 572 4.68 27.92 4.71
C TYR A 572 4.03 29.24 5.11
N ARG A 573 2.69 29.37 5.01
CA ARG A 573 1.98 30.57 5.52
C ARG A 573 2.03 30.70 7.04
N ARG A 574 2.42 29.64 7.76
CA ARG A 574 2.62 29.67 9.22
C ARG A 574 3.99 30.22 9.65
N LEU A 575 4.91 30.45 8.73
CA LEU A 575 6.20 31.11 9.02
C LEU A 575 6.00 32.57 9.46
N ALA A 576 6.97 33.12 10.15
CA ALA A 576 6.94 34.50 10.61
C ALA A 576 6.77 35.50 9.43
N GLN A 577 7.39 35.18 8.31
CA GLN A 577 7.16 35.79 7.01
C GLN A 577 6.45 34.75 6.12
N PRO A 578 5.14 34.90 5.89
CA PRO A 578 4.34 33.87 5.19
C PRO A 578 4.75 33.69 3.74
N VAL A 579 4.86 32.42 3.30
CA VAL A 579 5.18 32.06 1.92
C VAL A 579 4.11 31.14 1.35
N THR A 580 3.74 31.35 0.10
CA THR A 580 2.94 30.41 -0.72
C THR A 580 3.84 29.84 -1.79
N HIS A 581 3.85 28.52 -1.92
CA HIS A 581 4.53 27.82 -3.00
C HIS A 581 3.52 27.40 -4.06
N ARG A 582 3.80 27.77 -5.33
CA ARG A 582 3.07 27.35 -6.52
C ARG A 582 4.01 26.62 -7.46
N ARG A 583 3.61 25.44 -7.96
CA ARG A 583 4.31 24.68 -8.99
C ARG A 583 3.49 24.63 -10.25
N THR A 584 4.12 24.95 -11.37
CA THR A 584 3.60 24.76 -12.72
C THR A 584 4.40 23.68 -13.42
N VAL A 585 3.73 22.67 -13.95
CA VAL A 585 4.36 21.63 -14.77
C VAL A 585 3.76 21.66 -16.16
N ARG A 586 4.59 21.85 -17.16
CA ARG A 586 4.24 21.78 -18.58
C ARG A 586 4.92 20.56 -19.20
N PHE A 587 4.17 19.70 -19.86
CA PHE A 587 4.70 18.57 -20.61
C PHE A 587 4.60 18.87 -22.10
N ASN A 588 5.72 19.10 -22.78
CA ASN A 588 5.77 19.18 -24.24
C ASN A 588 5.87 17.76 -24.81
N LYS A 589 4.77 17.26 -25.35
CA LYS A 589 4.67 15.91 -25.92
C LYS A 589 5.36 15.78 -27.28
N THR A 590 5.52 16.88 -28.00
CA THR A 590 6.17 16.92 -29.31
C THR A 590 7.68 16.85 -29.16
N ASP A 591 8.24 17.72 -28.35
CA ASP A 591 9.66 17.82 -28.10
C ASP A 591 10.14 16.97 -26.92
N ARG A 592 9.21 16.24 -26.27
CA ARG A 592 9.49 15.21 -25.25
C ARG A 592 10.31 15.71 -24.05
N TYR A 593 9.87 16.79 -23.38
CA TYR A 593 10.47 17.32 -22.16
C TYR A 593 9.40 17.89 -21.24
N TRP A 594 9.75 18.04 -19.98
CA TRP A 594 8.92 18.72 -18.98
C TRP A 594 9.59 20.02 -18.54
N LEU A 595 8.77 21.05 -18.32
CA LEU A 595 9.20 22.30 -17.73
C LEU A 595 8.51 22.43 -16.37
N VAL A 596 9.30 22.49 -15.32
CA VAL A 596 8.83 22.65 -13.92
C VAL A 596 9.23 24.03 -13.45
N GLU A 597 8.23 24.85 -13.13
CA GLU A 597 8.42 26.18 -12.56
C GLU A 597 7.88 26.22 -11.14
N ASP A 598 8.72 26.64 -10.19
CA ASP A 598 8.37 26.87 -8.80
C ASP A 598 8.35 28.36 -8.51
N GLN A 599 7.20 28.89 -8.11
CA GLN A 599 7.00 30.28 -7.69
C GLN A 599 6.79 30.33 -6.19
N LEU A 600 7.60 31.15 -5.50
CA LEU A 600 7.48 31.46 -4.09
C LEU A 600 7.00 32.91 -3.94
N THR A 601 5.80 33.10 -3.42
CA THR A 601 5.20 34.43 -3.21
C THR A 601 5.07 34.71 -1.72
N GLY A 602 5.43 35.92 -1.33
CA GLY A 602 5.46 36.38 0.06
C GLY A 602 6.32 37.61 0.20
N GLU A 603 6.74 37.90 1.42
CA GLU A 603 7.64 39.01 1.75
C GLU A 603 8.86 38.49 2.52
N GLY A 604 9.94 39.28 2.52
CA GLY A 604 11.14 38.96 3.27
C GLY A 604 12.18 38.18 2.50
N THR A 605 13.21 37.73 3.24
CA THR A 605 14.35 36.96 2.70
C THR A 605 14.32 35.57 3.30
N HIS A 606 14.28 34.56 2.44
CA HIS A 606 14.15 33.17 2.81
C HIS A 606 15.27 32.30 2.23
N GLU A 607 15.55 31.20 2.89
CA GLU A 607 16.40 30.13 2.38
C GLU A 607 15.48 29.11 1.65
N CYS A 608 15.65 28.99 0.33
CA CYS A 608 14.81 28.15 -0.52
C CYS A 608 15.65 27.00 -1.09
N ALA A 609 15.17 25.76 -0.95
CA ALA A 609 15.80 24.56 -1.48
C ALA A 609 14.84 23.80 -2.38
N PHE A 610 15.20 23.68 -3.65
CA PHE A 610 14.47 22.96 -4.68
C PHE A 610 15.11 21.57 -4.82
N ARG A 611 14.38 20.50 -4.55
CA ARG A 611 14.93 19.15 -4.54
C ARG A 611 14.24 18.23 -5.52
N VAL A 612 15.02 17.30 -6.05
CA VAL A 612 14.52 16.10 -6.74
C VAL A 612 15.20 14.86 -6.16
N HIS A 613 14.42 13.89 -5.72
CA HIS A 613 14.89 12.62 -5.20
C HIS A 613 15.04 11.61 -6.33
N LEU A 614 16.25 11.07 -6.51
CA LEU A 614 16.59 10.21 -7.64
C LEU A 614 16.45 8.74 -7.25
N ALA A 615 16.11 7.90 -8.22
CA ALA A 615 16.00 6.46 -7.99
C ALA A 615 17.36 5.85 -7.61
N PRO A 616 17.37 4.81 -6.77
CA PRO A 616 18.59 4.10 -6.40
C PRO A 616 19.27 3.45 -7.64
N GLY A 617 20.59 3.30 -7.57
CA GLY A 617 21.38 2.65 -8.62
C GLY A 617 21.72 3.53 -9.83
N LEU A 618 21.22 4.77 -9.90
CA LEU A 618 21.56 5.72 -10.96
C LEU A 618 22.85 6.48 -10.63
N GLU A 619 23.67 6.72 -11.65
CA GLU A 619 24.84 7.57 -11.53
C GLU A 619 24.47 9.03 -11.76
N THR A 620 24.77 9.89 -10.79
CA THR A 620 24.42 11.31 -10.84
C THR A 620 25.66 12.17 -10.76
N ARG A 621 25.74 13.21 -11.59
CA ARG A 621 26.82 14.21 -11.54
C ARG A 621 26.34 15.60 -11.90
N ILE A 622 27.01 16.60 -11.38
CA ILE A 622 26.89 18.01 -11.80
C ILE A 622 27.97 18.24 -12.87
N ARG A 623 27.54 18.64 -14.04
CA ARG A 623 28.45 18.96 -15.16
C ARG A 623 29.05 20.35 -15.01
N SER A 624 30.15 20.64 -15.76
CA SER A 624 30.80 21.96 -15.76
C SER A 624 29.91 23.11 -16.26
N ASP A 625 28.84 22.78 -17.01
CA ASP A 625 27.83 23.74 -17.51
C ASP A 625 26.64 23.87 -16.53
N GLY A 626 26.71 23.29 -15.31
CA GLY A 626 25.70 23.38 -14.27
C GLY A 626 24.53 22.40 -14.44
N ILE A 627 24.50 21.58 -15.48
CA ILE A 627 23.47 20.58 -15.70
C ILE A 627 23.66 19.41 -14.74
N VAL A 628 22.56 19.00 -14.07
CA VAL A 628 22.52 17.73 -13.33
C VAL A 628 22.20 16.63 -14.33
N GLU A 629 23.14 15.71 -14.51
CA GLU A 629 23.00 14.55 -15.37
C GLU A 629 22.81 13.30 -14.51
N VAL A 630 21.74 12.56 -14.80
CA VAL A 630 21.39 11.28 -14.16
C VAL A 630 21.43 10.19 -15.21
N CYS A 631 22.20 9.13 -14.98
CA CYS A 631 22.45 8.08 -15.97
C CYS A 631 22.11 6.70 -15.42
N ASP A 632 21.31 5.96 -16.18
CA ASP A 632 21.15 4.52 -16.02
C ASP A 632 22.19 3.78 -16.84
N LYS A 633 23.20 3.21 -16.19
CA LYS A 633 24.27 2.46 -16.87
C LYS A 633 23.80 1.14 -17.49
N ILE A 634 22.66 0.62 -17.09
CA ILE A 634 22.16 -0.68 -17.57
C ILE A 634 21.60 -0.53 -18.98
N ASN A 635 20.77 0.49 -19.22
CA ASN A 635 20.14 0.71 -20.51
C ASN A 635 20.70 1.91 -21.28
N GLY A 636 21.57 2.71 -20.66
CA GLY A 636 22.20 3.89 -21.26
C GLY A 636 21.29 5.12 -21.37
N ALA A 637 20.12 5.09 -20.75
CA ALA A 637 19.20 6.23 -20.68
C ALA A 637 19.74 7.30 -19.73
N ARG A 638 19.48 8.56 -20.07
CA ARG A 638 19.91 9.72 -19.26
C ARG A 638 18.76 10.69 -19.05
N LEU A 639 18.76 11.37 -17.90
CA LEU A 639 17.91 12.53 -17.62
C LEU A 639 18.80 13.73 -17.39
N LEU A 640 18.56 14.81 -18.12
CA LEU A 640 19.25 16.09 -17.95
C LEU A 640 18.30 17.06 -17.25
N ILE A 641 18.70 17.60 -16.10
CA ILE A 641 17.96 18.62 -15.37
C ILE A 641 18.71 19.94 -15.51
N VAL A 642 18.09 20.86 -16.23
CA VAL A 642 18.69 22.13 -16.62
C VAL A 642 17.97 23.27 -15.90
N TYR A 643 18.65 23.97 -15.00
CA TYR A 643 18.12 25.22 -14.45
C TYR A 643 18.06 26.30 -15.53
N GLN A 644 16.90 26.93 -15.65
CA GLN A 644 16.68 28.06 -16.59
C GLN A 644 16.31 29.31 -15.78
N LYS A 645 17.02 30.41 -16.01
CA LYS A 645 16.69 31.67 -15.36
C LYS A 645 15.41 32.24 -15.97
N PRO A 646 14.37 32.48 -15.16
CA PRO A 646 13.10 33.05 -15.67
C PRO A 646 13.32 34.40 -16.36
N ASP A 647 12.55 34.71 -17.43
CA ASP A 647 12.72 35.88 -18.28
C ASP A 647 12.62 37.22 -17.52
N HIS A 648 11.72 37.33 -16.56
CA HIS A 648 11.57 38.53 -15.75
C HIS A 648 12.79 38.81 -14.83
N GLN A 649 13.71 37.84 -14.74
CA GLN A 649 14.97 37.95 -14.02
C GLN A 649 16.19 38.04 -14.97
N ARG A 650 15.99 37.91 -16.30
CA ARG A 650 17.06 38.09 -17.29
C ARG A 650 17.49 39.57 -17.31
N GLY A 651 18.74 39.83 -16.94
CA GLY A 651 19.29 41.21 -16.85
C GLY A 651 19.40 41.78 -15.45
N GLN A 652 18.80 41.16 -14.44
CA GLN A 652 19.11 41.48 -13.05
C GLN A 652 20.38 40.74 -12.63
N SER A 653 21.40 41.47 -12.21
CA SER A 653 22.54 40.88 -11.52
C SER A 653 22.07 40.48 -10.12
N ILE A 654 21.46 39.26 -10.01
CA ILE A 654 21.17 38.68 -8.71
C ILE A 654 22.51 38.15 -8.22
N ALA A 655 22.99 38.73 -7.16
CA ALA A 655 24.29 38.43 -6.54
C ALA A 655 24.39 36.99 -5.96
N ASN A 656 23.33 36.20 -6.04
CA ASN A 656 23.27 34.84 -5.53
C ASN A 656 22.86 33.88 -6.65
N ASP A 657 23.85 33.24 -7.27
CA ASP A 657 23.59 32.07 -8.11
C ASP A 657 23.05 30.92 -7.25
N LEU A 658 22.16 30.12 -7.82
CA LEU A 658 21.70 28.87 -7.19
C LEU A 658 22.92 27.96 -6.97
N GLU A 659 23.15 27.59 -5.73
CA GLU A 659 24.14 26.56 -5.39
C GLU A 659 23.51 25.19 -5.69
N THR A 660 24.21 24.41 -6.51
CA THR A 660 23.77 23.05 -6.86
C THR A 660 24.60 22.02 -6.12
N THR A 661 23.96 21.12 -5.39
CA THR A 661 24.60 20.08 -4.59
C THR A 661 23.94 18.71 -4.83
N LEU A 662 24.70 17.64 -4.58
CA LEU A 662 24.18 16.27 -4.52
C LEU A 662 24.19 15.80 -3.08
N GLU A 663 23.02 15.53 -2.56
CA GLU A 663 22.80 15.11 -1.17
C GLU A 663 22.64 13.61 -1.09
N PRO A 664 23.46 12.88 -0.28
CA PRO A 664 23.23 11.44 -0.03
C PRO A 664 21.86 11.21 0.61
N ARG A 665 21.12 10.22 0.09
CA ARG A 665 19.79 9.84 0.53
C ARG A 665 19.63 8.32 0.55
N PHE A 666 18.45 7.87 0.94
CA PHE A 666 18.02 6.50 0.81
C PHE A 666 16.63 6.45 0.15
N SER A 667 16.36 5.36 -0.56
CA SER A 667 15.01 4.98 -1.01
C SER A 667 14.62 3.63 -0.42
N SER A 668 13.34 3.44 -0.13
CA SER A 668 12.79 2.22 0.44
C SER A 668 11.69 1.68 -0.45
N ASN A 669 12.00 0.66 -1.22
CA ASN A 669 11.06 -0.02 -2.13
C ASN A 669 10.36 -1.23 -1.49
N ASP A 670 10.61 -1.48 -0.20
CA ASP A 670 9.95 -2.52 0.59
C ASP A 670 10.14 -2.21 2.09
N TYR A 671 9.17 -2.57 2.93
CA TYR A 671 9.23 -2.27 4.37
C TYR A 671 10.44 -2.91 5.03
N GLY A 672 11.26 -2.09 5.70
CA GLY A 672 12.48 -2.51 6.39
C GLY A 672 13.72 -2.65 5.51
N ALA A 673 13.61 -2.38 4.20
CA ALA A 673 14.74 -2.33 3.30
C ALA A 673 14.95 -0.90 2.78
N LYS A 674 16.18 -0.42 2.77
CA LYS A 674 16.55 0.86 2.15
C LYS A 674 17.84 0.73 1.37
N GLU A 675 17.90 1.39 0.23
CA GLU A 675 19.03 1.42 -0.69
C GLU A 675 19.59 2.83 -0.80
N PRO A 676 20.92 3.00 -0.94
CA PRO A 676 21.53 4.31 -1.16
C PRO A 676 20.95 4.98 -2.41
N SER A 677 20.65 6.25 -2.29
CA SER A 677 20.10 7.12 -3.31
C SER A 677 20.74 8.51 -3.22
N THR A 678 20.32 9.44 -4.07
CA THR A 678 20.83 10.81 -4.13
C THR A 678 19.69 11.78 -4.39
N SER A 679 19.68 12.92 -3.73
CA SER A 679 18.87 14.08 -4.17
C SER A 679 19.77 15.13 -4.81
N ALA A 680 19.33 15.66 -5.94
CA ALA A 680 19.88 16.92 -6.44
C ALA A 680 19.13 18.09 -5.75
N CYS A 681 19.89 19.03 -5.23
CA CYS A 681 19.37 20.19 -4.51
C CYS A 681 19.93 21.47 -5.11
N TRP A 682 19.04 22.41 -5.42
CA TRP A 682 19.39 23.78 -5.80
C TRP A 682 18.93 24.70 -4.68
N SER A 683 19.87 25.39 -4.04
CA SER A 683 19.59 26.25 -2.90
C SER A 683 19.94 27.71 -3.18
N VAL A 684 19.14 28.61 -2.61
CA VAL A 684 19.36 30.05 -2.71
C VAL A 684 18.78 30.77 -1.50
N ARG A 685 19.47 31.79 -1.03
CA ARG A 685 18.93 32.77 -0.06
C ARG A 685 18.51 34.02 -0.81
N THR A 686 17.22 34.31 -0.88
CA THR A 686 16.67 35.34 -1.75
C THR A 686 15.47 36.06 -1.13
N ALA A 687 15.26 37.32 -1.57
CA ALA A 687 14.03 38.04 -1.25
C ALA A 687 12.88 37.51 -2.14
N LEU A 688 11.66 37.44 -1.58
CA LEU A 688 10.47 37.10 -2.31
C LEU A 688 9.80 38.33 -2.94
N PRO A 689 9.06 38.18 -4.05
CA PRO A 689 8.79 36.94 -4.77
C PRO A 689 9.99 36.40 -5.55
N TYR A 690 10.09 35.06 -5.67
CA TYR A 690 11.15 34.39 -6.39
C TYR A 690 10.59 33.23 -7.24
N SER A 691 11.17 32.98 -8.42
CA SER A 691 10.85 31.85 -9.27
C SER A 691 12.10 31.10 -9.71
N ALA A 692 12.02 29.78 -9.69
CA ALA A 692 13.03 28.88 -10.27
C ALA A 692 12.37 27.98 -11.33
N GLN A 693 13.06 27.76 -12.44
CA GLN A 693 12.54 26.96 -13.56
C GLN A 693 13.54 25.87 -13.95
N PHE A 694 13.07 24.68 -14.19
CA PHE A 694 13.86 23.51 -14.52
C PHE A 694 13.30 22.82 -15.76
N ALA A 695 14.14 22.66 -16.80
CA ALA A 695 13.82 21.78 -17.91
C ALA A 695 14.32 20.36 -17.60
N ILE A 696 13.42 19.38 -17.65
CA ILE A 696 13.70 17.96 -17.41
C ILE A 696 13.64 17.25 -18.75
N ILE A 697 14.81 16.83 -19.27
CA ILE A 697 14.99 16.39 -20.65
C ILE A 697 15.50 14.95 -20.65
N PRO A 698 14.68 13.96 -21.07
CA PRO A 698 15.13 12.59 -21.25
C PRO A 698 15.94 12.44 -22.53
N VAL A 699 17.00 11.62 -22.46
CA VAL A 699 17.84 11.24 -23.58
C VAL A 699 17.95 9.72 -23.60
N CYS A 700 17.30 9.07 -24.56
CA CYS A 700 17.39 7.62 -24.67
C CYS A 700 18.74 7.18 -25.26
N ALA A 701 19.18 5.94 -25.02
CA ALA A 701 20.52 5.44 -25.29
C ALA A 701 21.07 5.70 -26.72
N LYS A 702 20.18 5.76 -27.72
CA LYS A 702 20.56 5.93 -29.14
C LYS A 702 20.42 7.37 -29.65
N GLU A 703 19.96 8.30 -28.77
CA GLU A 703 19.73 9.69 -29.15
C GLU A 703 21.00 10.52 -29.03
N ASN A 704 21.16 11.51 -29.95
CA ASN A 704 22.22 12.49 -29.86
C ASN A 704 21.84 13.54 -28.77
N GLU A 705 22.57 13.54 -27.66
CA GLU A 705 22.34 14.42 -26.55
C GLU A 705 22.33 15.91 -26.93
N ARG A 706 23.30 16.34 -27.76
CA ARG A 706 23.46 17.75 -28.16
C ARG A 706 22.28 18.25 -28.97
N GLU A 707 21.79 17.44 -29.89
CA GLU A 707 20.59 17.75 -30.67
C GLU A 707 19.35 17.78 -29.78
N ARG A 708 19.25 16.80 -28.89
CA ARG A 708 18.13 16.65 -27.97
C ARG A 708 18.04 17.82 -26.99
N LEU A 709 19.18 18.20 -26.40
CA LEU A 709 19.29 19.34 -25.48
C LEU A 709 18.99 20.66 -26.19
N GLY A 710 19.55 20.88 -27.39
CA GLY A 710 19.34 22.08 -28.20
C GLY A 710 17.85 22.25 -28.55
N SER A 711 17.23 21.21 -29.13
CA SER A 711 15.78 21.24 -29.50
C SER A 711 14.89 21.54 -28.30
N ALA A 712 15.14 20.90 -27.14
CA ALA A 712 14.31 21.09 -25.96
C ALA A 712 14.44 22.49 -25.37
N ILE A 713 15.67 23.06 -25.32
CA ILE A 713 15.92 24.41 -24.79
C ILE A 713 15.33 25.47 -25.74
N ASP A 714 15.52 25.34 -27.04
CA ASP A 714 14.98 26.28 -28.05
C ASP A 714 13.45 26.30 -27.99
N SER A 715 12.82 25.13 -27.86
CA SER A 715 11.38 24.99 -27.72
C SER A 715 10.88 25.59 -26.40
N ALA A 716 11.58 25.35 -25.29
CA ALA A 716 11.25 25.91 -23.98
C ALA A 716 11.31 27.46 -24.00
N ASN A 717 12.35 28.03 -24.58
CA ASN A 717 12.52 29.48 -24.74
C ASN A 717 11.39 30.09 -25.61
N SER A 718 11.02 29.44 -26.72
CA SER A 718 9.95 29.95 -27.61
C SER A 718 8.55 29.85 -27.03
N GLN A 719 8.32 28.98 -26.06
CA GLN A 719 7.04 28.93 -25.33
C GLN A 719 6.90 30.03 -24.25
N MET A 720 8.03 30.51 -23.71
CA MET A 720 8.06 31.64 -22.77
C MET A 720 7.68 32.96 -23.44
N ASP A 721 8.10 33.18 -24.69
CA ASP A 721 7.83 34.43 -25.45
C ASP A 721 6.34 34.54 -25.85
N LYS A 722 5.51 33.52 -25.67
CA LYS A 722 4.08 33.49 -26.07
C LYS A 722 3.10 33.65 -24.91
N ASN A 723 3.58 33.61 -23.68
CA ASN A 723 2.80 33.80 -22.44
C ASN A 723 3.15 35.15 -21.77
#